data_56e55e4fc15771ac5f3efbdb140812da
#
_entry.id   56e55e4fc15771ac5f3efbdb140812da
#
_cell.length_a   1.000
_cell.length_b   1.000
_cell.length_c   1.000
_cell.angle_alpha   90.00
_cell.angle_beta   90.00
_cell.angle_gamma   90.00
#
_symmetry.space_group_name_H-M   'P 1'
#
loop_
_entity.id
_entity.type
_entity.pdbx_description
1 polymer ?
#
loop_
_entity_poly.entity_id
_entity_poly.type
_entity_poly.pdbx_seq_one_letter_code
_entity_poly.pdbx_strand_id
1 'polypeptide(L)'
;MKKTVFILGLLLSGCSLTAWAQRSEVLLERDWLFHRGEATGAEAAAFDDGDWQRVAIPHDWAITGPFDRQNDLQKVAVTQNFETEASVKTGRTGGLPYVGVGWYRRSFRATPGKRCTLVFDGAMSEARVYVNGHEAIFWPCGYNSFHCDVTGLVRPDGGENTLAVRLENRPQSSRWYPGAGLYRKVRVVETEPIHVPVWGTQLTTPHVAADFASVCLRTTVEGADTCLLTLETVVRDAEGKVVARKQNVGYINHGEPFEQHLTIEQPHLWSPETPYLYKATTTVRAAGRIQDVYETPFGVRSIEFVADKGFYLNGRHRKFQGVCLHHDLGPLGAAINVSALRHQLLMLKDMGCDAIRTSHNMPAPELVQLCDEMGFMMMIEPFDEWDIAKCDNGYHRYFDEWAERDMVNMLRQFRNNPSVVMWSVGNEVPTQCSEEGYKVAKFLRDICHREDPTRPVTCGMDQVSCVLDNGFAAMLDIPGFNYRAHRYEEAYARLPQNIVLGSETSSTVSSRGVYHFPVQRKADAVTPDHQSCSYDLDYCSWSNIPDIDLALAEDYDWTIGQFVWTGFDYLGEPSPYDTDAWPNHSSMFGIIDLASLPKDRFYLYRSQWNRGAETLHILPHWTWPDRRGKVTPVFVYTSYPSAELFLNGKSLGRRTKASREQAKTVEERYRLMWNEVKYEPGTLEVVAYDAQGREAARRQVRTAGKAHHIEVVPSYCDMLRADGKDLAYFTVKVVDKDGNLCPHFDGELSFDVAGAARFRAVANGDPTSLELFHLPHMHAFGGMLTVVVQATTGQGTATLRVKGKGLKDGEASLPVAPTVLR
;
A
#
# COMPACT_ATOMS: atom_id res chain seq x y z
N MET A 1 13.66 30.27 -76.69
CA MET A 1 12.52 29.39 -76.44
C MET A 1 12.32 29.38 -74.96
N LYS A 2 11.34 30.11 -74.44
CA LYS A 2 10.93 30.20 -73.02
C LYS A 2 9.95 29.11 -72.74
N LYS A 3 10.22 28.23 -71.73
CA LYS A 3 9.29 27.24 -71.18
C LYS A 3 8.66 27.87 -69.96
N THR A 4 7.33 28.07 -70.00
CA THR A 4 6.49 28.56 -68.95
C THR A 4 6.06 27.32 -68.12
N VAL A 5 6.38 27.32 -66.83
CA VAL A 5 5.89 26.30 -65.92
C VAL A 5 4.64 26.85 -65.21
N PHE A 6 3.49 26.18 -65.37
CA PHE A 6 2.28 26.46 -64.63
C PHE A 6 2.38 25.75 -63.26
N ILE A 7 2.37 26.53 -62.18
CA ILE A 7 2.19 26.00 -60.81
C ILE A 7 0.72 26.06 -60.51
N LEU A 8 0.10 24.86 -60.41
CA LEU A 8 -1.26 24.68 -59.95
C LEU A 8 -1.24 24.67 -58.41
N GLY A 9 -1.66 25.79 -57.80
CA GLY A 9 -1.82 25.88 -56.35
C GLY A 9 -3.05 25.11 -55.89
N LEU A 10 -2.87 23.97 -55.22
CA LEU A 10 -3.92 23.33 -54.45
C LEU A 10 -4.10 24.11 -53.12
N LEU A 11 -5.19 24.86 -53.03
CA LEU A 11 -5.72 25.35 -51.76
C LEU A 11 -6.30 24.18 -50.98
N LEU A 12 -5.50 23.59 -50.09
CA LEU A 12 -5.98 22.77 -48.99
C LEU A 12 -6.61 23.70 -47.96
N SER A 13 -7.95 23.86 -48.02
CA SER A 13 -8.72 24.42 -46.93
C SER A 13 -8.63 23.44 -45.76
N GLY A 14 -7.68 23.70 -44.86
CA GLY A 14 -7.60 23.04 -43.54
C GLY A 14 -8.83 23.43 -42.74
N CYS A 15 -9.84 22.56 -42.74
CA CYS A 15 -10.80 22.53 -41.65
C CYS A 15 -10.03 22.08 -40.40
N SER A 16 -9.56 23.03 -39.63
CA SER A 16 -9.22 22.78 -38.23
C SER A 16 -10.49 22.39 -37.51
N LEU A 17 -10.76 21.09 -37.46
CA LEU A 17 -11.66 20.52 -36.49
C LEU A 17 -11.03 20.77 -35.12
N THR A 18 -11.37 21.87 -34.46
CA THR A 18 -11.23 22.02 -33.04
C THR A 18 -12.12 20.92 -32.45
N ALA A 19 -11.50 19.78 -32.17
CA ALA A 19 -12.09 18.76 -31.32
C ALA A 19 -12.24 19.39 -29.94
N TRP A 20 -13.42 19.87 -29.63
CA TRP A 20 -13.78 20.24 -28.28
C TRP A 20 -13.67 18.95 -27.46
N ALA A 21 -12.81 18.93 -26.46
CA ALA A 21 -12.69 17.78 -25.57
C ALA A 21 -14.06 17.57 -24.91
N GLN A 22 -14.70 16.45 -25.22
CA GLN A 22 -16.04 16.13 -24.74
C GLN A 22 -16.05 15.86 -23.23
N ARG A 23 -15.05 15.10 -22.76
CA ARG A 23 -14.69 14.94 -21.36
C ARG A 23 -13.34 15.57 -21.13
N SER A 24 -13.20 16.37 -20.08
CA SER A 24 -11.90 16.84 -19.60
C SER A 24 -11.75 16.48 -18.13
N GLU A 25 -10.53 16.16 -17.75
CA GLU A 25 -10.15 15.90 -16.37
C GLU A 25 -8.94 16.76 -16.04
N VAL A 26 -9.10 17.68 -15.11
CA VAL A 26 -8.06 18.62 -14.68
C VAL A 26 -7.67 18.32 -13.25
N LEU A 27 -6.40 17.97 -13.05
CA LEU A 27 -5.84 17.71 -11.74
C LEU A 27 -5.50 19.04 -11.04
N LEU A 28 -6.03 19.23 -9.85
CA LEU A 28 -5.86 20.44 -9.06
C LEU A 28 -4.68 20.27 -8.07
N GLU A 29 -3.44 20.18 -8.57
CA GLU A 29 -2.27 19.87 -7.75
C GLU A 29 -1.60 21.08 -7.10
N ARG A 30 -1.61 22.24 -7.78
CA ARG A 30 -0.85 23.45 -7.39
C ARG A 30 -1.78 24.58 -7.00
N ASP A 31 -1.17 25.64 -6.45
CA ASP A 31 -1.85 26.90 -6.13
C ASP A 31 -2.94 26.78 -5.07
N TRP A 32 -2.79 25.82 -4.16
CA TRP A 32 -3.59 25.78 -2.96
C TRP A 32 -3.02 26.69 -1.89
N LEU A 33 -3.92 27.36 -1.17
CA LEU A 33 -3.65 28.13 0.04
C LEU A 33 -4.14 27.28 1.23
N PHE A 34 -3.29 27.09 2.22
CA PHE A 34 -3.53 26.25 3.38
C PHE A 34 -3.43 27.05 4.66
N HIS A 35 -4.37 26.83 5.57
CA HIS A 35 -4.36 27.37 6.93
C HIS A 35 -4.65 26.26 7.94
N ARG A 36 -3.80 26.12 8.94
CA ARG A 36 -4.02 25.21 10.05
C ARG A 36 -4.74 25.93 11.17
N GLY A 37 -5.93 25.45 11.53
CA GLY A 37 -6.81 26.01 12.53
C GLY A 37 -8.17 26.42 11.95
N GLU A 38 -9.06 26.89 12.82
CA GLU A 38 -10.33 27.45 12.35
C GLU A 38 -10.13 28.80 11.67
N ALA A 39 -10.91 29.03 10.62
CA ALA A 39 -10.97 30.29 9.89
C ALA A 39 -12.43 30.59 9.56
N THR A 40 -13.08 31.33 10.45
CA THR A 40 -14.51 31.68 10.33
C THR A 40 -14.76 32.48 9.06
N GLY A 41 -15.69 32.00 8.21
CA GLY A 41 -16.04 32.66 6.96
C GLY A 41 -15.14 32.26 5.78
N ALA A 42 -14.20 31.33 5.97
CA ALA A 42 -13.26 30.90 4.92
C ALA A 42 -13.93 30.14 3.74
N GLU A 43 -15.19 29.75 3.88
CA GLU A 43 -16.03 29.25 2.79
C GLU A 43 -16.40 30.33 1.78
N ALA A 44 -16.45 31.60 2.19
CA ALA A 44 -16.90 32.71 1.35
C ALA A 44 -15.89 33.05 0.24
N ALA A 45 -16.38 33.34 -0.95
CA ALA A 45 -15.52 33.69 -2.11
C ALA A 45 -14.69 34.96 -1.86
N ALA A 46 -15.20 35.92 -1.09
CA ALA A 46 -14.53 37.20 -0.77
C ALA A 46 -13.62 37.15 0.46
N PHE A 47 -13.41 35.96 1.05
CA PHE A 47 -12.53 35.80 2.21
C PHE A 47 -11.07 36.17 1.85
N ASP A 48 -10.41 36.93 2.72
CA ASP A 48 -9.01 37.30 2.55
C ASP A 48 -8.12 36.16 3.07
N ASP A 49 -7.49 35.45 2.12
CA ASP A 49 -6.57 34.31 2.33
C ASP A 49 -5.11 34.68 1.97
N GLY A 50 -4.79 35.96 1.86
CA GLY A 50 -3.49 36.42 1.38
C GLY A 50 -2.29 36.07 2.27
N ASP A 51 -2.50 35.78 3.55
CA ASP A 51 -1.48 35.33 4.52
C ASP A 51 -1.36 33.81 4.63
N TRP A 52 -2.20 33.03 3.93
CA TRP A 52 -2.18 31.58 3.98
C TRP A 52 -0.96 30.98 3.28
N GLN A 53 -0.51 29.84 3.81
CA GLN A 53 0.62 29.10 3.23
C GLN A 53 0.27 28.54 1.85
N ARG A 54 1.10 28.81 0.86
CA ARG A 54 0.97 28.20 -0.47
C ARG A 54 1.51 26.77 -0.45
N VAL A 55 0.67 25.80 -0.81
CA VAL A 55 1.01 24.36 -0.82
C VAL A 55 0.62 23.72 -2.16
N ALA A 56 1.26 22.58 -2.45
CA ALA A 56 0.81 21.65 -3.48
C ALA A 56 0.18 20.43 -2.80
N ILE A 57 -0.81 19.82 -3.45
CA ILE A 57 -1.37 18.54 -3.02
C ILE A 57 -0.87 17.40 -3.93
N PRO A 58 -0.76 16.17 -3.42
CA PRO A 58 -1.09 15.67 -2.07
C PRO A 58 -0.28 16.34 -0.96
N HIS A 59 -0.94 16.68 0.16
CA HIS A 59 -0.36 17.39 1.29
C HIS A 59 -0.81 16.76 2.61
N ASP A 60 0.17 16.50 3.47
CA ASP A 60 -0.02 16.02 4.84
C ASP A 60 0.67 17.02 5.79
N TRP A 61 -0.11 17.80 6.54
CA TRP A 61 0.46 18.83 7.39
C TRP A 61 1.16 18.30 8.63
N ALA A 62 0.83 17.07 9.05
CA ALA A 62 1.31 16.52 10.30
C ALA A 62 2.73 15.92 10.20
N ILE A 63 3.15 15.43 9.00
CA ILE A 63 4.44 14.72 8.85
C ILE A 63 5.66 15.57 9.16
N THR A 64 5.53 16.89 9.14
CA THR A 64 6.62 17.80 9.50
C THR A 64 6.87 17.92 11.01
N GLY A 65 6.02 17.28 11.82
CA GLY A 65 6.14 17.25 13.26
C GLY A 65 5.84 18.57 13.97
N PRO A 66 6.38 18.76 15.15
CA PRO A 66 7.30 17.86 15.86
C PRO A 66 6.62 16.62 16.43
N PHE A 67 7.40 15.58 16.72
CA PHE A 67 6.94 14.47 17.54
C PHE A 67 6.73 14.96 18.98
N ASP A 68 5.59 14.63 19.55
CA ASP A 68 5.26 14.96 20.94
C ASP A 68 4.35 13.88 21.53
N ARG A 69 4.70 13.40 22.74
CA ARG A 69 3.90 12.42 23.48
C ARG A 69 2.44 12.87 23.64
N GLN A 70 2.18 14.17 23.80
CA GLN A 70 0.85 14.72 24.01
C GLN A 70 -0.05 14.62 22.77
N ASN A 71 0.53 14.51 21.57
CA ASN A 71 -0.24 14.37 20.34
C ASN A 71 -1.00 13.03 20.28
N ASP A 72 -0.63 12.05 21.11
CA ASP A 72 -1.04 10.67 20.91
C ASP A 72 -1.40 9.92 22.20
N LEU A 73 -1.89 10.63 23.19
CA LEU A 73 -2.39 9.97 24.40
C LEU A 73 -3.80 9.42 24.14
N GLN A 74 -3.92 8.10 24.08
CA GLN A 74 -5.20 7.42 23.97
C GLN A 74 -5.51 6.60 25.23
N LYS A 75 -6.78 6.60 25.65
CA LYS A 75 -7.25 5.75 26.76
C LYS A 75 -8.06 4.58 26.16
N VAL A 76 -7.44 3.45 26.02
CA VAL A 76 -8.01 2.27 25.37
C VAL A 76 -7.68 0.98 26.14
N ALA A 77 -8.52 -0.04 25.94
CA ALA A 77 -8.20 -1.43 26.27
C ALA A 77 -7.90 -2.18 24.95
N VAL A 78 -6.73 -2.78 24.87
CA VAL A 78 -6.34 -3.58 23.68
C VAL A 78 -6.84 -4.99 23.90
N THR A 79 -7.98 -5.34 23.31
CA THR A 79 -8.63 -6.65 23.49
C THR A 79 -7.76 -7.81 23.00
N GLN A 80 -6.93 -7.59 21.98
CA GLN A 80 -5.95 -8.56 21.51
C GLN A 80 -4.92 -8.92 22.58
N ASN A 81 -4.62 -8.00 23.50
CA ASN A 81 -3.78 -8.23 24.68
C ASN A 81 -4.56 -8.76 25.88
N PHE A 82 -5.83 -9.12 25.70
CA PHE A 82 -6.74 -9.55 26.77
C PHE A 82 -6.95 -8.49 27.88
N GLU A 83 -6.77 -7.21 27.54
CA GLU A 83 -7.03 -6.12 28.47
C GLU A 83 -8.54 -5.91 28.64
N THR A 84 -8.99 -5.84 29.90
CA THR A 84 -10.40 -5.62 30.28
C THR A 84 -10.65 -4.21 30.80
N GLU A 85 -9.59 -3.48 31.14
CA GLU A 85 -9.64 -2.11 31.62
C GLU A 85 -8.80 -1.20 30.74
N ALA A 86 -9.37 -0.04 30.38
CA ALA A 86 -8.68 0.94 29.55
C ALA A 86 -7.53 1.60 30.31
N SER A 87 -6.35 1.59 29.72
CA SER A 87 -5.16 2.30 30.19
C SER A 87 -4.73 3.40 29.20
N VAL A 88 -3.88 4.32 29.63
CA VAL A 88 -3.30 5.31 28.74
C VAL A 88 -2.20 4.68 27.91
N LYS A 89 -2.34 4.77 26.60
CA LYS A 89 -1.37 4.28 25.62
C LYS A 89 -0.67 5.48 24.97
N THR A 90 0.59 5.30 24.58
CA THR A 90 1.41 6.30 23.90
C THR A 90 1.93 5.76 22.55
N GLY A 91 2.23 6.66 21.60
CA GLY A 91 2.79 6.28 20.29
C GLY A 91 1.81 5.64 19.30
N ARG A 92 0.54 5.44 19.68
CA ARG A 92 -0.42 4.66 18.87
C ARG A 92 -0.75 5.28 17.51
N THR A 93 -0.70 6.60 17.39
CA THR A 93 -0.91 7.33 16.13
C THR A 93 0.35 8.04 15.63
N GLY A 94 1.52 7.63 16.11
CA GLY A 94 2.82 8.06 15.63
C GLY A 94 3.37 9.33 16.27
N GLY A 95 2.70 9.92 17.28
CA GLY A 95 3.18 11.08 18.02
C GLY A 95 3.27 12.38 17.21
N LEU A 96 2.70 12.43 16.00
CA LEU A 96 2.70 13.59 15.11
C LEU A 96 1.43 14.45 15.27
N PRO A 97 1.47 15.78 14.99
CA PRO A 97 0.38 16.70 15.29
C PRO A 97 -0.75 16.66 14.25
N TYR A 98 -1.44 15.52 14.11
CA TYR A 98 -2.50 15.31 13.11
C TYR A 98 -3.85 15.90 13.53
N VAL A 99 -4.13 16.06 14.82
CA VAL A 99 -5.40 16.53 15.37
C VAL A 99 -5.62 18.00 15.06
N GLY A 100 -6.85 18.36 14.73
CA GLY A 100 -7.30 19.72 14.52
C GLY A 100 -7.93 19.96 13.17
N VAL A 101 -8.19 21.24 12.89
CA VAL A 101 -8.81 21.72 11.65
C VAL A 101 -7.75 22.21 10.68
N GLY A 102 -7.98 21.94 9.40
CA GLY A 102 -7.22 22.51 8.29
C GLY A 102 -8.15 23.02 7.19
N TRP A 103 -7.86 24.19 6.67
CA TRP A 103 -8.56 24.78 5.54
C TRP A 103 -7.65 24.81 4.30
N TYR A 104 -8.26 24.49 3.17
CA TYR A 104 -7.63 24.57 1.84
C TYR A 104 -8.49 25.46 0.95
N ARG A 105 -7.89 26.39 0.23
CA ARG A 105 -8.59 27.27 -0.71
C ARG A 105 -7.82 27.35 -2.04
N ARG A 106 -8.54 27.48 -3.13
CA ARG A 106 -8.00 27.80 -4.46
C ARG A 106 -9.08 28.29 -5.40
N SER A 107 -8.63 28.87 -6.51
CA SER A 107 -9.50 29.17 -7.64
C SER A 107 -9.46 28.06 -8.69
N PHE A 108 -10.59 27.92 -9.43
CA PHE A 108 -10.68 27.09 -10.63
C PHE A 108 -11.69 27.69 -11.62
N ARG A 109 -11.66 27.26 -12.86
CA ARG A 109 -12.62 27.67 -13.89
C ARG A 109 -13.40 26.45 -14.37
N ALA A 110 -14.68 26.67 -14.71
CA ALA A 110 -15.55 25.66 -15.31
C ALA A 110 -16.02 26.15 -16.70
N THR A 111 -16.16 25.21 -17.63
CA THR A 111 -16.57 25.50 -19.01
C THR A 111 -18.09 25.74 -19.04
N PRO A 112 -18.56 26.89 -19.55
CA PRO A 112 -19.99 27.18 -19.66
C PRO A 112 -20.74 26.10 -20.43
N GLY A 113 -21.90 25.67 -19.86
CA GLY A 113 -22.79 24.71 -20.49
C GLY A 113 -22.39 23.24 -20.31
N LYS A 114 -21.22 22.94 -19.73
CA LYS A 114 -20.86 21.58 -19.34
C LYS A 114 -21.28 21.26 -17.90
N ARG A 115 -21.40 19.96 -17.60
CA ARG A 115 -21.47 19.50 -16.23
C ARG A 115 -20.08 19.58 -15.60
N CYS A 116 -20.03 19.93 -14.35
CA CYS A 116 -18.79 20.08 -13.59
C CYS A 116 -18.88 19.23 -12.33
N THR A 117 -18.01 18.23 -12.20
CA THR A 117 -17.92 17.33 -11.04
C THR A 117 -16.56 17.46 -10.37
N LEU A 118 -16.55 17.68 -9.06
CA LEU A 118 -15.35 17.58 -8.24
C LEU A 118 -15.17 16.13 -7.78
N VAL A 119 -13.96 15.61 -7.88
CA VAL A 119 -13.58 14.26 -7.43
C VAL A 119 -12.41 14.35 -6.47
N PHE A 120 -12.59 13.79 -5.29
CA PHE A 120 -11.57 13.68 -4.24
C PHE A 120 -11.20 12.21 -4.06
N ASP A 121 -9.93 11.86 -4.18
CA ASP A 121 -9.47 10.48 -3.98
C ASP A 121 -9.29 10.13 -2.49
N GLY A 122 -9.45 11.12 -1.62
CA GLY A 122 -9.42 11.05 -0.16
C GLY A 122 -9.05 12.40 0.46
N ALA A 123 -9.65 12.71 1.61
CA ALA A 123 -9.46 13.97 2.33
C ALA A 123 -9.61 13.73 3.84
N MET A 124 -8.54 13.87 4.59
CA MET A 124 -8.44 13.44 6.00
C MET A 124 -8.67 14.60 6.95
N SER A 125 -9.82 14.63 7.60
CA SER A 125 -11.06 13.87 7.52
C SER A 125 -12.26 14.81 7.70
N GLU A 126 -13.49 14.25 7.82
CA GLU A 126 -14.73 15.05 7.99
C GLU A 126 -14.80 16.23 7.00
N ALA A 127 -14.57 15.94 5.72
CA ALA A 127 -14.41 16.96 4.68
C ALA A 127 -15.72 17.70 4.39
N ARG A 128 -15.69 19.03 4.48
CA ARG A 128 -16.73 19.92 3.97
C ARG A 128 -16.18 20.71 2.79
N VAL A 129 -16.83 20.57 1.67
CA VAL A 129 -16.42 21.18 0.39
C VAL A 129 -17.39 22.31 0.06
N TYR A 130 -16.86 23.47 -0.28
CA TYR A 130 -17.64 24.66 -0.64
C TYR A 130 -17.20 25.17 -2.02
N VAL A 131 -18.20 25.56 -2.82
CA VAL A 131 -17.95 26.24 -4.11
C VAL A 131 -18.67 27.58 -4.06
N ASN A 132 -17.92 28.69 -4.27
CA ASN A 132 -18.44 30.07 -4.23
C ASN A 132 -19.24 30.39 -2.94
N GLY A 133 -18.84 29.82 -1.80
CA GLY A 133 -19.49 30.04 -0.49
C GLY A 133 -20.66 29.08 -0.18
N HIS A 134 -21.03 28.21 -1.11
CA HIS A 134 -22.11 27.24 -0.92
C HIS A 134 -21.53 25.85 -0.63
N GLU A 135 -22.03 25.17 0.41
CA GLU A 135 -21.64 23.80 0.71
C GLU A 135 -22.09 22.88 -0.43
N ALA A 136 -21.11 22.20 -1.07
CA ALA A 136 -21.34 21.26 -2.14
C ALA A 136 -21.54 19.84 -1.60
N ILE A 137 -20.76 19.42 -0.60
CA ILE A 137 -20.83 18.10 0.02
C ILE A 137 -20.15 18.08 1.37
N PHE A 138 -20.63 17.22 2.27
CA PHE A 138 -19.95 16.73 3.44
C PHE A 138 -19.61 15.27 3.24
N TRP A 139 -18.36 14.84 3.57
CA TRP A 139 -17.92 13.43 3.53
C TRP A 139 -17.06 13.11 4.76
N PRO A 140 -17.50 12.24 5.69
CA PRO A 140 -16.80 12.01 6.95
C PRO A 140 -15.60 11.09 6.83
N CYS A 141 -15.66 10.02 6.00
CA CYS A 141 -14.59 9.04 5.86
C CYS A 141 -13.41 9.61 5.07
N GLY A 142 -12.28 9.86 5.76
CA GLY A 142 -11.10 10.45 5.12
C GLY A 142 -10.39 9.55 4.12
N TYR A 143 -10.62 8.24 4.17
CA TYR A 143 -10.00 7.26 3.29
C TYR A 143 -10.76 7.01 2.01
N ASN A 144 -12.04 7.36 1.96
CA ASN A 144 -12.87 7.07 0.80
C ASN A 144 -12.68 8.11 -0.31
N SER A 145 -12.73 7.66 -1.55
CA SER A 145 -12.90 8.54 -2.70
C SER A 145 -14.37 8.95 -2.80
N PHE A 146 -14.61 10.23 -3.05
CA PHE A 146 -15.97 10.76 -3.22
C PHE A 146 -16.02 11.82 -4.32
N HIS A 147 -17.20 12.09 -4.82
CA HIS A 147 -17.41 13.12 -5.83
C HIS A 147 -18.73 13.87 -5.62
N CYS A 148 -18.80 15.09 -6.13
CA CYS A 148 -20.02 15.88 -6.12
C CYS A 148 -20.20 16.67 -7.41
N ASP A 149 -21.42 16.72 -7.89
CA ASP A 149 -21.81 17.60 -8.99
C ASP A 149 -21.94 19.03 -8.48
N VAL A 150 -21.14 19.93 -9.03
CA VAL A 150 -21.12 21.35 -8.70
C VAL A 150 -21.60 22.23 -9.83
N THR A 151 -22.23 21.66 -10.87
CA THR A 151 -22.73 22.37 -12.05
C THR A 151 -23.62 23.57 -11.69
N GLY A 152 -24.47 23.43 -10.69
CA GLY A 152 -25.35 24.49 -10.24
C GLY A 152 -24.68 25.55 -9.35
N LEU A 153 -23.44 25.30 -8.92
CA LEU A 153 -22.69 26.18 -8.01
C LEU A 153 -21.59 26.97 -8.72
N VAL A 154 -21.16 26.52 -9.91
CA VAL A 154 -20.14 27.23 -10.68
C VAL A 154 -20.73 28.40 -11.47
N ARG A 155 -19.93 29.39 -11.74
CA ARG A 155 -20.30 30.58 -12.51
C ARG A 155 -20.67 30.23 -13.94
N PRO A 156 -21.89 30.55 -14.39
CA PRO A 156 -22.36 30.17 -15.73
C PRO A 156 -21.65 30.93 -16.85
N ASP A 157 -20.97 32.05 -16.53
CA ASP A 157 -20.23 32.88 -17.48
C ASP A 157 -18.79 32.37 -17.74
N GLY A 158 -18.37 31.26 -17.09
CA GLY A 158 -16.99 30.75 -17.15
C GLY A 158 -15.99 31.55 -16.33
N GLY A 159 -16.49 32.43 -15.47
CA GLY A 159 -15.65 33.19 -14.53
C GLY A 159 -14.96 32.30 -13.52
N GLU A 160 -14.07 32.91 -12.75
CA GLU A 160 -13.32 32.20 -11.72
C GLU A 160 -14.21 31.81 -10.56
N ASN A 161 -14.10 30.54 -10.11
CA ASN A 161 -14.80 29.99 -8.97
C ASN A 161 -13.83 29.78 -7.83
N THR A 162 -14.31 29.95 -6.60
CA THR A 162 -13.57 29.61 -5.39
C THR A 162 -13.98 28.23 -4.91
N LEU A 163 -12.97 27.38 -4.68
CA LEU A 163 -13.09 26.08 -4.01
C LEU A 163 -12.47 26.21 -2.62
N ALA A 164 -13.25 25.95 -1.57
CA ALA A 164 -12.77 25.87 -0.20
C ALA A 164 -13.09 24.49 0.39
N VAL A 165 -12.15 23.93 1.14
CA VAL A 165 -12.29 22.63 1.79
C VAL A 165 -11.87 22.75 3.25
N ARG A 166 -12.79 22.44 4.17
CA ARG A 166 -12.52 22.33 5.61
C ARG A 166 -12.39 20.85 5.96
N LEU A 167 -11.30 20.52 6.66
CA LEU A 167 -11.03 19.17 7.18
C LEU A 167 -10.92 19.23 8.70
N GLU A 168 -11.36 18.19 9.38
CA GLU A 168 -11.24 18.08 10.82
C GLU A 168 -10.82 16.68 11.25
N ASN A 169 -9.64 16.58 11.87
CA ASN A 169 -9.19 15.36 12.55
C ASN A 169 -9.46 15.47 14.04
N ARG A 170 -10.27 14.55 14.57
CA ARG A 170 -10.60 14.50 15.99
C ARG A 170 -9.52 13.76 16.79
N PRO A 171 -9.30 14.11 18.07
CA PRO A 171 -8.50 13.27 18.96
C PRO A 171 -9.16 11.90 19.12
N GLN A 172 -8.38 10.86 19.41
CA GLN A 172 -8.88 9.51 19.64
C GLN A 172 -9.79 8.97 18.51
N SER A 173 -9.42 9.23 17.25
CA SER A 173 -10.17 8.81 16.06
C SER A 173 -9.51 7.70 15.27
N SER A 174 -8.27 7.31 15.60
CA SER A 174 -7.48 6.34 14.87
C SER A 174 -6.61 5.50 15.80
N ARG A 175 -6.21 4.31 15.37
CA ARG A 175 -5.26 3.42 16.07
C ARG A 175 -3.88 3.39 15.43
N TRP A 176 -3.69 4.11 14.32
CA TRP A 176 -2.44 4.30 13.58
C TRP A 176 -2.35 5.75 13.11
N TYR A 177 -1.23 6.14 12.52
CA TYR A 177 -1.08 7.47 11.93
C TYR A 177 -2.04 7.66 10.74
N PRO A 178 -3.05 8.53 10.86
CA PRO A 178 -4.04 8.71 9.79
C PRO A 178 -3.55 9.67 8.70
N GLY A 179 -2.51 10.47 8.99
CA GLY A 179 -2.20 11.66 8.20
C GLY A 179 -3.21 12.80 8.41
N ALA A 180 -3.02 13.90 7.70
CA ALA A 180 -3.89 15.07 7.81
C ALA A 180 -3.83 15.94 6.55
N GLY A 181 -5.00 16.24 5.97
CA GLY A 181 -5.08 17.16 4.83
C GLY A 181 -5.67 16.57 3.55
N LEU A 182 -5.50 17.29 2.45
CA LEU A 182 -5.75 16.80 1.10
C LEU A 182 -4.57 15.91 0.67
N TYR A 183 -4.51 14.72 1.26
CA TYR A 183 -3.38 13.80 1.14
C TYR A 183 -3.42 12.90 -0.09
N ARG A 184 -4.52 12.98 -0.88
CA ARG A 184 -4.72 12.34 -2.17
C ARG A 184 -5.11 13.37 -3.23
N LYS A 185 -5.32 12.97 -4.48
CA LYS A 185 -5.60 13.86 -5.59
C LYS A 185 -7.00 14.48 -5.51
N VAL A 186 -7.12 15.70 -6.06
CA VAL A 186 -8.39 16.38 -6.31
C VAL A 186 -8.47 16.75 -7.79
N ARG A 187 -9.62 16.49 -8.44
CA ARG A 187 -9.82 16.69 -9.87
C ARG A 187 -11.12 17.41 -10.15
N VAL A 188 -11.12 18.20 -11.23
CA VAL A 188 -12.34 18.70 -11.89
C VAL A 188 -12.57 17.82 -13.10
N VAL A 189 -13.75 17.21 -13.19
CA VAL A 189 -14.21 16.45 -14.35
C VAL A 189 -15.32 17.23 -15.03
N GLU A 190 -15.12 17.61 -16.30
CA GLU A 190 -16.14 18.28 -17.09
C GLU A 190 -16.66 17.37 -18.20
N THR A 191 -17.98 17.31 -18.35
CA THR A 191 -18.64 16.47 -19.35
C THR A 191 -19.77 17.22 -20.04
N GLU A 192 -20.23 16.69 -21.19
CA GLU A 192 -21.49 17.09 -21.76
C GLU A 192 -22.65 16.67 -20.84
N PRO A 193 -23.87 17.25 -21.00
CA PRO A 193 -25.05 16.83 -20.23
C PRO A 193 -25.35 15.32 -20.32
N ILE A 194 -25.11 14.72 -21.49
CA ILE A 194 -25.20 13.26 -21.71
C ILE A 194 -23.81 12.67 -21.55
N HIS A 195 -23.59 11.87 -20.53
CA HIS A 195 -22.27 11.36 -20.20
C HIS A 195 -22.32 10.07 -19.37
N VAL A 196 -21.19 9.39 -19.28
CA VAL A 196 -20.95 8.30 -18.32
C VAL A 196 -20.55 8.93 -16.98
N PRO A 197 -21.25 8.69 -15.86
CA PRO A 197 -20.88 9.25 -14.57
C PRO A 197 -19.53 8.72 -14.07
N VAL A 198 -19.00 9.33 -13.03
CA VAL A 198 -17.80 8.83 -12.34
C VAL A 198 -18.06 7.40 -11.89
N TRP A 199 -17.12 6.49 -12.21
CA TRP A 199 -17.23 5.04 -11.97
C TRP A 199 -18.47 4.37 -12.60
N GLY A 200 -18.98 4.94 -13.68
CA GLY A 200 -20.22 4.50 -14.34
C GLY A 200 -20.11 3.23 -15.17
N THR A 201 -19.01 2.50 -15.12
CA THR A 201 -18.82 1.22 -15.82
C THR A 201 -18.63 0.05 -14.86
N GLN A 202 -19.12 -1.12 -15.29
CA GLN A 202 -18.84 -2.41 -14.65
C GLN A 202 -18.45 -3.40 -15.75
N LEU A 203 -17.21 -3.90 -15.68
CA LEU A 203 -16.68 -4.85 -16.64
C LEU A 203 -16.37 -6.17 -15.95
N THR A 204 -16.92 -7.26 -16.47
CA THR A 204 -16.67 -8.60 -15.97
C THR A 204 -16.20 -9.53 -17.09
N THR A 205 -15.51 -10.61 -16.73
CA THR A 205 -15.07 -11.67 -17.64
C THR A 205 -15.74 -13.00 -17.24
N PRO A 206 -17.05 -13.18 -17.53
CA PRO A 206 -17.85 -14.28 -16.99
C PRO A 206 -17.41 -15.67 -17.49
N HIS A 207 -16.73 -15.72 -18.62
CA HIS A 207 -16.16 -16.95 -19.13
C HIS A 207 -14.76 -16.70 -19.67
N VAL A 208 -13.77 -17.49 -19.20
CA VAL A 208 -12.36 -17.38 -19.57
C VAL A 208 -11.84 -18.77 -19.93
N ALA A 209 -11.38 -18.93 -21.17
CA ALA A 209 -10.77 -20.13 -21.69
C ALA A 209 -9.48 -19.76 -22.46
N ALA A 210 -8.70 -20.76 -22.86
CA ALA A 210 -7.44 -20.51 -23.57
C ALA A 210 -7.65 -19.91 -24.98
N ASP A 211 -8.75 -20.22 -25.61
CA ASP A 211 -9.07 -19.82 -26.98
C ASP A 211 -9.95 -18.56 -27.04
N PHE A 212 -10.73 -18.26 -26.01
CA PHE A 212 -11.51 -17.04 -25.93
C PHE A 212 -11.86 -16.61 -24.50
N ALA A 213 -12.16 -15.33 -24.34
CA ALA A 213 -12.81 -14.79 -23.15
C ALA A 213 -14.06 -13.98 -23.52
N SER A 214 -15.16 -14.18 -22.79
CA SER A 214 -16.30 -13.30 -22.87
C SER A 214 -16.12 -12.10 -21.94
N VAL A 215 -16.45 -10.92 -22.45
CA VAL A 215 -16.44 -9.68 -21.70
C VAL A 215 -17.86 -9.13 -21.66
N CYS A 216 -18.39 -8.87 -20.47
CA CYS A 216 -19.64 -8.17 -20.25
C CYS A 216 -19.33 -6.77 -19.69
N LEU A 217 -19.67 -5.73 -20.46
CA LEU A 217 -19.53 -4.34 -20.07
C LEU A 217 -20.91 -3.72 -19.88
N ARG A 218 -21.17 -3.26 -18.67
CA ARG A 218 -22.36 -2.49 -18.30
C ARG A 218 -21.95 -1.03 -18.13
N THR A 219 -22.58 -0.14 -18.90
CA THR A 219 -22.28 1.31 -18.91
C THR A 219 -23.51 2.09 -18.54
N THR A 220 -23.48 2.79 -17.42
CA THR A 220 -24.50 3.77 -17.03
C THR A 220 -24.30 5.04 -17.84
N VAL A 221 -25.36 5.62 -18.36
CA VAL A 221 -25.36 6.93 -19.03
C VAL A 221 -26.37 7.83 -18.38
N GLU A 222 -25.95 9.00 -17.96
CA GLU A 222 -26.82 10.06 -17.45
C GLU A 222 -27.15 11.08 -18.53
N GLY A 223 -28.33 11.72 -18.45
CA GLY A 223 -28.81 12.74 -19.41
C GLY A 223 -30.31 12.75 -19.52
N ALA A 224 -30.83 13.33 -20.60
CA ALA A 224 -32.29 13.41 -20.87
C ALA A 224 -32.87 12.06 -21.34
N ASP A 225 -33.89 11.57 -20.68
CA ASP A 225 -34.52 10.24 -20.89
C ASP A 225 -35.07 9.95 -22.29
N THR A 226 -35.30 10.99 -23.06
CA THR A 226 -35.92 10.85 -24.40
C THR A 226 -34.90 10.77 -25.54
N CYS A 227 -33.58 10.71 -25.22
CA CYS A 227 -32.55 10.76 -26.21
C CYS A 227 -32.16 9.35 -26.70
N LEU A 228 -32.22 9.14 -28.02
CA LEU A 228 -31.73 7.92 -28.65
C LEU A 228 -30.18 7.99 -28.69
N LEU A 229 -29.54 7.03 -28.06
CA LEU A 229 -28.09 6.93 -27.97
C LEU A 229 -27.53 5.80 -28.81
N THR A 230 -26.30 6.01 -29.27
CA THR A 230 -25.46 4.95 -29.78
C THR A 230 -24.21 4.86 -28.87
N LEU A 231 -24.00 3.67 -28.30
CA LEU A 231 -22.81 3.34 -27.55
C LEU A 231 -21.93 2.41 -28.39
N GLU A 232 -20.73 2.85 -28.70
CA GLU A 232 -19.71 2.02 -29.37
C GLU A 232 -18.57 1.77 -28.42
N THR A 233 -18.30 0.49 -28.10
CA THR A 233 -17.14 0.08 -27.30
C THR A 233 -16.12 -0.60 -28.18
N VAL A 234 -14.87 -0.15 -28.09
CA VAL A 234 -13.69 -0.72 -28.76
C VAL A 234 -12.73 -1.18 -27.70
N VAL A 235 -12.39 -2.48 -27.68
CA VAL A 235 -11.37 -3.05 -26.80
C VAL A 235 -10.05 -3.12 -27.54
N ARG A 236 -9.00 -2.60 -26.89
CA ARG A 236 -7.63 -2.64 -27.39
C ARG A 236 -6.73 -3.41 -26.42
N ASP A 237 -5.76 -4.12 -26.99
CA ASP A 237 -4.68 -4.75 -26.24
C ASP A 237 -3.60 -3.73 -25.80
N ALA A 238 -2.57 -4.19 -25.11
CA ALA A 238 -1.47 -3.36 -24.62
C ALA A 238 -0.68 -2.68 -25.75
N GLU A 239 -0.67 -3.26 -26.95
CA GLU A 239 -0.03 -2.73 -28.15
C GLU A 239 -0.94 -1.76 -28.94
N GLY A 240 -2.17 -1.54 -28.47
CA GLY A 240 -3.15 -0.63 -29.08
C GLY A 240 -3.98 -1.25 -30.22
N LYS A 241 -3.80 -2.54 -30.52
CA LYS A 241 -4.56 -3.28 -31.54
C LYS A 241 -6.00 -3.48 -31.09
N VAL A 242 -6.95 -3.31 -31.97
CA VAL A 242 -8.37 -3.60 -31.72
C VAL A 242 -8.58 -5.11 -31.68
N VAL A 243 -9.02 -5.63 -30.55
CA VAL A 243 -9.27 -7.07 -30.31
C VAL A 243 -10.76 -7.41 -30.22
N ALA A 244 -11.62 -6.41 -29.90
CA ALA A 244 -13.08 -6.57 -29.92
C ALA A 244 -13.77 -5.23 -30.16
N ARG A 245 -15.00 -5.28 -30.71
CA ARG A 245 -15.85 -4.10 -30.92
C ARG A 245 -17.32 -4.48 -30.81
N LYS A 246 -18.11 -3.60 -30.21
CA LYS A 246 -19.57 -3.74 -30.09
C LYS A 246 -20.23 -2.38 -30.16
N GLN A 247 -21.40 -2.32 -30.81
CA GLN A 247 -22.25 -1.15 -30.85
C GLN A 247 -23.67 -1.54 -30.41
N ASN A 248 -24.26 -0.71 -29.55
CA ASN A 248 -25.64 -0.79 -29.12
C ASN A 248 -26.33 0.52 -29.42
N VAL A 249 -27.66 0.45 -29.66
CA VAL A 249 -28.56 1.60 -29.83
C VAL A 249 -29.69 1.46 -28.85
N GLY A 250 -30.01 2.51 -28.12
CA GLY A 250 -31.11 2.49 -27.14
C GLY A 250 -31.37 3.86 -26.54
N TYR A 251 -32.39 3.95 -25.71
CA TYR A 251 -32.70 5.16 -24.94
C TYR A 251 -32.10 5.07 -23.54
N ILE A 252 -31.82 6.22 -22.94
CA ILE A 252 -31.53 6.27 -21.50
C ILE A 252 -32.78 5.78 -20.77
N ASN A 253 -32.62 4.81 -19.89
CA ASN A 253 -33.69 4.24 -19.07
C ASN A 253 -33.27 4.33 -17.59
N HIS A 254 -33.78 5.30 -16.89
CA HIS A 254 -33.70 5.57 -15.43
C HIS A 254 -32.73 4.66 -14.63
N GLY A 255 -31.43 4.85 -14.80
CA GLY A 255 -30.38 4.13 -14.03
C GLY A 255 -30.05 2.72 -14.53
N GLU A 256 -30.77 2.18 -15.52
CA GLU A 256 -30.42 0.90 -16.13
C GLU A 256 -29.21 1.06 -17.05
N PRO A 257 -28.14 0.27 -16.85
CA PRO A 257 -26.96 0.35 -17.68
C PRO A 257 -27.15 -0.27 -19.06
N PHE A 258 -26.51 0.27 -20.08
CA PHE A 258 -26.34 -0.41 -21.37
C PHE A 258 -25.41 -1.61 -21.20
N GLU A 259 -25.90 -2.78 -21.58
CA GLU A 259 -25.14 -4.03 -21.50
C GLU A 259 -24.59 -4.42 -22.86
N GLN A 260 -23.28 -4.67 -22.96
CA GLN A 260 -22.57 -5.07 -24.15
C GLN A 260 -21.77 -6.34 -23.91
N HIS A 261 -21.98 -7.35 -24.75
CA HIS A 261 -21.22 -8.59 -24.73
C HIS A 261 -20.21 -8.59 -25.89
N LEU A 262 -18.92 -8.78 -25.54
CA LEU A 262 -17.80 -8.82 -26.46
C LEU A 262 -17.03 -10.13 -26.25
N THR A 263 -16.30 -10.55 -27.29
CA THR A 263 -15.41 -11.73 -27.22
C THR A 263 -14.00 -11.30 -27.59
N ILE A 264 -13.03 -11.71 -26.79
CA ILE A 264 -11.59 -11.58 -27.08
C ILE A 264 -11.09 -12.99 -27.45
N GLU A 265 -10.61 -13.13 -28.67
CA GLU A 265 -9.99 -14.39 -29.14
C GLU A 265 -8.55 -14.48 -28.63
N GLN A 266 -8.13 -15.69 -28.19
CA GLN A 266 -6.80 -15.96 -27.66
C GLN A 266 -6.32 -14.89 -26.62
N PRO A 267 -7.06 -14.70 -25.52
CA PRO A 267 -6.79 -13.63 -24.58
C PRO A 267 -5.45 -13.84 -23.84
N HIS A 268 -4.72 -12.75 -23.62
CA HIS A 268 -3.65 -12.71 -22.63
C HIS A 268 -4.26 -12.60 -21.24
N LEU A 269 -3.99 -13.59 -20.38
CA LEU A 269 -4.57 -13.61 -19.04
C LEU A 269 -3.73 -12.78 -18.07
N TRP A 270 -4.43 -12.05 -17.21
CA TRP A 270 -3.80 -11.33 -16.11
C TRP A 270 -3.42 -12.31 -14.99
N SER A 271 -2.19 -12.23 -14.51
CA SER A 271 -1.71 -12.90 -13.29
C SER A 271 -0.57 -12.10 -12.66
N PRO A 272 -0.15 -12.40 -11.41
CA PRO A 272 1.03 -11.78 -10.80
C PRO A 272 2.32 -11.90 -11.61
N GLU A 273 2.46 -12.95 -12.39
CA GLU A 273 3.62 -13.19 -13.26
C GLU A 273 3.50 -12.49 -14.64
N THR A 274 2.27 -12.31 -15.11
CA THR A 274 1.96 -11.71 -16.42
C THR A 274 0.79 -10.72 -16.26
N PRO A 275 1.02 -9.52 -15.71
CA PRO A 275 -0.04 -8.56 -15.43
C PRO A 275 -0.49 -7.81 -16.69
N TYR A 276 -1.13 -8.52 -17.62
CA TYR A 276 -1.53 -8.00 -18.92
C TYR A 276 -2.86 -7.24 -18.82
N LEU A 277 -2.88 -6.01 -19.37
CA LEU A 277 -4.04 -5.11 -19.30
C LEU A 277 -4.59 -4.81 -20.69
N TYR A 278 -5.90 -4.77 -20.80
CA TYR A 278 -6.68 -4.28 -21.91
C TYR A 278 -7.33 -2.95 -21.57
N LYS A 279 -7.80 -2.23 -22.59
CA LYS A 279 -8.55 -0.99 -22.43
C LYS A 279 -9.81 -1.01 -23.28
N ALA A 280 -10.98 -0.89 -22.64
CA ALA A 280 -12.25 -0.66 -23.30
C ALA A 280 -12.52 0.85 -23.40
N THR A 281 -12.69 1.36 -24.62
CA THR A 281 -13.03 2.75 -24.87
C THR A 281 -14.47 2.80 -25.37
N THR A 282 -15.38 3.36 -24.57
CA THR A 282 -16.81 3.53 -24.88
C THR A 282 -17.09 4.94 -25.35
N THR A 283 -17.58 5.08 -26.57
CA THR A 283 -18.02 6.35 -27.17
C THR A 283 -19.53 6.43 -27.13
N VAL A 284 -20.05 7.45 -26.45
CA VAL A 284 -21.51 7.75 -26.39
C VAL A 284 -21.83 8.82 -27.42
N ARG A 285 -22.82 8.55 -28.26
CA ARG A 285 -23.31 9.48 -29.30
C ARG A 285 -24.81 9.73 -29.15
N ALA A 286 -25.21 11.00 -29.34
CA ALA A 286 -26.61 11.41 -29.48
C ALA A 286 -26.75 12.24 -30.75
N ALA A 287 -27.79 11.98 -31.58
CA ALA A 287 -28.01 12.65 -32.85
C ALA A 287 -26.75 12.72 -33.74
N GLY A 288 -25.96 11.67 -33.78
CA GLY A 288 -24.69 11.55 -34.54
C GLY A 288 -23.48 12.29 -33.95
N ARG A 289 -23.65 13.07 -32.88
CA ARG A 289 -22.57 13.81 -32.21
C ARG A 289 -22.04 13.03 -31.04
N ILE A 290 -20.71 12.99 -30.86
CA ILE A 290 -20.07 12.42 -29.66
C ILE A 290 -20.45 13.29 -28.46
N GLN A 291 -20.94 12.66 -27.42
CA GLN A 291 -21.26 13.29 -26.14
C GLN A 291 -20.17 13.01 -25.12
N ASP A 292 -19.70 11.75 -25.06
CA ASP A 292 -18.67 11.34 -24.11
C ASP A 292 -17.79 10.24 -24.68
N VAL A 293 -16.57 10.15 -24.17
CA VAL A 293 -15.64 9.04 -24.41
C VAL A 293 -15.10 8.61 -23.07
N TYR A 294 -15.39 7.37 -22.66
CA TYR A 294 -15.03 6.82 -21.35
C TYR A 294 -14.10 5.62 -21.51
N GLU A 295 -13.00 5.62 -20.78
CA GLU A 295 -12.02 4.55 -20.79
C GLU A 295 -12.16 3.66 -19.55
N THR A 296 -12.16 2.34 -19.72
CA THR A 296 -12.17 1.34 -18.65
C THR A 296 -11.01 0.38 -18.87
N PRO A 297 -9.88 0.54 -18.14
CA PRO A 297 -8.82 -0.47 -18.12
C PRO A 297 -9.30 -1.73 -17.40
N PHE A 298 -8.85 -2.91 -17.85
CA PHE A 298 -9.20 -4.19 -17.23
C PHE A 298 -8.20 -5.28 -17.58
N GLY A 299 -8.24 -6.39 -16.86
CA GLY A 299 -7.52 -7.62 -17.18
C GLY A 299 -8.46 -8.80 -17.33
N VAL A 300 -8.10 -9.77 -18.16
CA VAL A 300 -8.86 -11.01 -18.35
C VAL A 300 -8.34 -12.05 -17.38
N ARG A 301 -9.17 -12.54 -16.48
CA ARG A 301 -8.82 -13.61 -15.53
C ARG A 301 -10.04 -14.34 -15.01
N SER A 302 -9.85 -15.56 -14.52
CA SER A 302 -10.81 -16.29 -13.68
C SER A 302 -10.26 -16.44 -12.26
N ILE A 303 -11.14 -16.33 -11.26
CA ILE A 303 -10.85 -16.60 -9.85
C ILE A 303 -11.89 -17.60 -9.32
N GLU A 304 -11.41 -18.58 -8.58
CA GLU A 304 -12.27 -19.61 -7.99
C GLU A 304 -11.79 -19.94 -6.57
N PHE A 305 -12.72 -20.10 -5.65
CA PHE A 305 -12.48 -20.57 -4.29
C PHE A 305 -13.24 -21.87 -4.11
N VAL A 306 -12.51 -22.95 -3.89
CA VAL A 306 -13.07 -24.29 -3.92
C VAL A 306 -12.93 -24.94 -2.56
N ALA A 307 -14.06 -25.37 -1.99
CA ALA A 307 -14.07 -26.10 -0.73
C ALA A 307 -13.06 -27.26 -0.74
N ASP A 308 -12.33 -27.44 0.36
CA ASP A 308 -11.28 -28.44 0.57
C ASP A 308 -10.02 -28.29 -0.31
N LYS A 309 -10.07 -27.45 -1.36
CA LYS A 309 -9.00 -27.34 -2.36
C LYS A 309 -8.34 -25.95 -2.45
N GLY A 310 -8.96 -24.93 -1.85
CA GLY A 310 -8.37 -23.60 -1.77
C GLY A 310 -8.65 -22.68 -2.96
N PHE A 311 -7.69 -21.84 -3.32
CA PHE A 311 -7.81 -20.76 -4.31
C PHE A 311 -7.18 -21.12 -5.65
N TYR A 312 -7.88 -20.77 -6.74
CA TYR A 312 -7.43 -20.96 -8.12
C TYR A 312 -7.49 -19.63 -8.87
N LEU A 313 -6.41 -19.28 -9.54
CA LEU A 313 -6.32 -18.17 -10.50
C LEU A 313 -6.05 -18.74 -11.89
N ASN A 314 -6.92 -18.46 -12.85
CA ASN A 314 -6.83 -18.99 -14.22
C ASN A 314 -6.73 -20.52 -14.25
N GLY A 315 -7.49 -21.18 -13.39
CA GLY A 315 -7.50 -22.65 -13.26
C GLY A 315 -6.26 -23.26 -12.60
N ARG A 316 -5.32 -22.44 -12.10
CA ARG A 316 -4.13 -22.91 -11.39
C ARG A 316 -4.28 -22.71 -9.89
N HIS A 317 -4.09 -23.78 -9.11
CA HIS A 317 -4.04 -23.70 -7.66
C HIS A 317 -2.88 -22.81 -7.22
N ARG A 318 -3.18 -21.89 -6.29
CA ARG A 318 -2.17 -21.04 -5.65
C ARG A 318 -2.61 -20.63 -4.25
N LYS A 319 -1.67 -20.08 -3.50
CA LYS A 319 -1.91 -19.51 -2.17
C LYS A 319 -1.42 -18.08 -2.14
N PHE A 320 -2.10 -17.23 -1.40
CA PHE A 320 -1.64 -15.86 -1.20
C PHE A 320 -0.33 -15.85 -0.41
N GLN A 321 0.69 -15.25 -0.99
CA GLN A 321 1.94 -14.87 -0.34
C GLN A 321 1.85 -13.37 -0.07
N GLY A 322 0.99 -13.00 0.87
CA GLY A 322 0.53 -11.64 1.05
C GLY A 322 1.10 -10.94 2.26
N VAL A 323 0.99 -9.60 2.24
CA VAL A 323 1.27 -8.73 3.37
C VAL A 323 0.13 -7.74 3.57
N CYS A 324 -0.09 -7.33 4.82
CA CYS A 324 -0.91 -6.17 5.15
C CYS A 324 -0.09 -4.89 4.97
N LEU A 325 -0.72 -3.83 4.45
CA LEU A 325 -0.10 -2.51 4.31
C LEU A 325 -1.02 -1.43 4.90
N HIS A 326 -0.47 -0.60 5.77
CA HIS A 326 -1.03 0.71 6.08
C HIS A 326 -0.80 1.67 4.91
N HIS A 327 -1.47 2.82 4.93
CA HIS A 327 -1.48 3.77 3.81
C HIS A 327 -0.35 4.80 3.86
N ASP A 328 0.38 4.92 4.98
CA ASP A 328 1.51 5.85 5.07
C ASP A 328 2.72 5.35 4.27
N LEU A 329 3.56 6.29 3.87
CA LEU A 329 4.78 6.09 3.10
C LEU A 329 6.03 6.34 3.96
N GLY A 330 5.97 5.96 5.25
CA GLY A 330 7.04 6.17 6.22
C GLY A 330 7.41 7.65 6.37
N PRO A 331 8.65 8.05 6.06
CA PRO A 331 9.10 9.44 6.26
C PRO A 331 8.40 10.48 5.37
N LEU A 332 7.59 10.04 4.40
CA LEU A 332 6.80 10.92 3.54
C LEU A 332 5.39 11.18 4.10
N GLY A 333 4.98 10.48 5.16
CA GLY A 333 3.66 10.55 5.74
C GLY A 333 2.59 9.91 4.86
N ALA A 334 1.36 10.42 4.96
CA ALA A 334 0.21 9.91 4.21
C ALA A 334 0.06 10.52 2.81
N ALA A 335 0.75 11.62 2.50
CA ALA A 335 0.66 12.29 1.20
C ALA A 335 1.11 11.35 0.07
N ILE A 336 0.15 10.95 -0.79
CA ILE A 336 0.40 9.92 -1.80
C ILE A 336 1.47 10.32 -2.82
N ASN A 337 2.38 9.39 -3.12
CA ASN A 337 3.38 9.53 -4.16
C ASN A 337 3.56 8.20 -4.92
N VAL A 338 3.38 8.23 -6.21
CA VAL A 338 3.42 7.03 -7.08
C VAL A 338 4.79 6.36 -7.07
N SER A 339 5.89 7.14 -7.04
CA SER A 339 7.25 6.59 -7.02
C SER A 339 7.55 5.88 -5.69
N ALA A 340 7.05 6.42 -4.57
CA ALA A 340 7.17 5.78 -3.27
C ALA A 340 6.39 4.46 -3.19
N LEU A 341 5.14 4.45 -3.68
CA LEU A 341 4.35 3.21 -3.79
C LEU A 341 5.06 2.17 -4.67
N ARG A 342 5.55 2.59 -5.82
CA ARG A 342 6.30 1.70 -6.74
C ARG A 342 7.55 1.13 -6.07
N HIS A 343 8.29 1.93 -5.31
CA HIS A 343 9.45 1.48 -4.55
C HIS A 343 9.07 0.40 -3.53
N GLN A 344 8.02 0.61 -2.74
CA GLN A 344 7.51 -0.40 -1.80
C GLN A 344 7.11 -1.69 -2.52
N LEU A 345 6.37 -1.59 -3.63
CA LEU A 345 5.95 -2.75 -4.41
C LEU A 345 7.13 -3.52 -5.04
N LEU A 346 8.18 -2.83 -5.50
CA LEU A 346 9.39 -3.47 -6.01
C LEU A 346 10.11 -4.27 -4.92
N MET A 347 10.21 -3.74 -3.69
CA MET A 347 10.77 -4.47 -2.56
C MET A 347 9.95 -5.73 -2.22
N LEU A 348 8.63 -5.60 -2.19
CA LEU A 348 7.72 -6.73 -1.95
C LEU A 348 7.83 -7.79 -3.06
N LYS A 349 7.95 -7.36 -4.32
CA LYS A 349 8.15 -8.26 -5.46
C LYS A 349 9.48 -9.04 -5.36
N ASP A 350 10.57 -8.37 -4.96
CA ASP A 350 11.87 -9.03 -4.71
C ASP A 350 11.77 -10.06 -3.58
N MET A 351 10.96 -9.80 -2.56
CA MET A 351 10.70 -10.78 -1.51
C MET A 351 9.88 -11.99 -1.99
N GLY A 352 9.17 -11.88 -3.12
CA GLY A 352 8.26 -12.90 -3.62
C GLY A 352 6.82 -12.76 -3.13
N CYS A 353 6.48 -11.59 -2.56
CA CYS A 353 5.11 -11.24 -2.23
C CYS A 353 4.28 -11.06 -3.51
N ASP A 354 3.08 -11.64 -3.54
CA ASP A 354 2.15 -11.58 -4.69
C ASP A 354 0.76 -11.05 -4.33
N ALA A 355 0.54 -10.70 -3.05
CA ALA A 355 -0.77 -10.22 -2.60
C ALA A 355 -0.65 -9.11 -1.53
N ILE A 356 -1.62 -8.21 -1.51
CA ILE A 356 -1.70 -7.09 -0.56
C ILE A 356 -3.10 -7.01 0.04
N ARG A 357 -3.18 -6.90 1.37
CA ARG A 357 -4.38 -6.46 2.10
C ARG A 357 -4.21 -5.01 2.51
N THR A 358 -5.17 -4.16 2.16
CA THR A 358 -5.16 -2.75 2.59
C THR A 358 -5.74 -2.64 4.00
N SER A 359 -4.90 -2.30 4.97
CA SER A 359 -5.22 -2.34 6.40
C SER A 359 -5.35 -0.93 6.96
N HIS A 360 -6.42 -0.57 7.64
CA HIS A 360 -7.76 -1.15 7.60
C HIS A 360 -8.66 -0.09 7.03
N ASN A 361 -8.43 0.28 5.76
CA ASN A 361 -9.07 1.41 5.10
C ASN A 361 -8.96 1.31 3.57
N MET A 362 -9.79 2.09 2.86
CA MET A 362 -9.78 2.15 1.41
C MET A 362 -8.43 2.67 0.89
N PRO A 363 -7.84 1.99 -0.09
CA PRO A 363 -6.55 2.37 -0.66
C PRO A 363 -6.64 3.62 -1.54
N ALA A 364 -5.48 4.24 -1.79
CA ALA A 364 -5.35 5.21 -2.88
C ALA A 364 -5.54 4.52 -4.24
N PRO A 365 -6.23 5.16 -5.20
CA PRO A 365 -6.40 4.59 -6.54
C PRO A 365 -5.09 4.22 -7.23
N GLU A 366 -4.03 4.98 -6.98
CA GLU A 366 -2.68 4.74 -7.51
C GLU A 366 -2.07 3.42 -7.03
N LEU A 367 -2.36 3.00 -5.79
CA LEU A 367 -1.89 1.70 -5.30
C LEU A 367 -2.56 0.56 -6.06
N VAL A 368 -3.88 0.65 -6.28
CA VAL A 368 -4.65 -0.38 -7.00
C VAL A 368 -4.20 -0.46 -8.46
N GLN A 369 -4.02 0.70 -9.11
CA GLN A 369 -3.49 0.77 -10.48
C GLN A 369 -2.10 0.14 -10.58
N LEU A 370 -1.19 0.45 -9.65
CA LEU A 370 0.14 -0.16 -9.62
C LEU A 370 0.08 -1.67 -9.39
N CYS A 371 -0.86 -2.15 -8.57
CA CYS A 371 -1.08 -3.58 -8.38
C CYS A 371 -1.58 -4.27 -9.67
N ASP A 372 -2.45 -3.61 -10.43
CA ASP A 372 -2.87 -4.08 -11.76
C ASP A 372 -1.67 -4.20 -12.71
N GLU A 373 -0.80 -3.18 -12.75
CA GLU A 373 0.35 -3.08 -13.66
C GLU A 373 1.52 -3.98 -13.25
N MET A 374 1.75 -4.16 -11.95
CA MET A 374 2.91 -4.90 -11.42
C MET A 374 2.58 -6.34 -11.01
N GLY A 375 1.31 -6.73 -11.05
CA GLY A 375 0.87 -8.08 -10.74
C GLY A 375 0.88 -8.39 -9.23
N PHE A 376 0.01 -7.70 -8.46
CA PHE A 376 -0.32 -8.06 -7.09
C PHE A 376 -1.81 -8.34 -6.98
N MET A 377 -2.19 -9.42 -6.35
CA MET A 377 -3.58 -9.68 -5.96
C MET A 377 -3.94 -8.81 -4.76
N MET A 378 -5.16 -8.29 -4.71
CA MET A 378 -5.57 -7.40 -3.63
C MET A 378 -6.82 -7.91 -2.89
N MET A 379 -6.76 -7.81 -1.57
CA MET A 379 -7.91 -7.82 -0.69
C MET A 379 -8.10 -6.38 -0.17
N ILE A 380 -9.12 -5.70 -0.68
CA ILE A 380 -9.42 -4.32 -0.29
C ILE A 380 -10.38 -4.34 0.90
N GLU A 381 -10.03 -3.54 1.93
CA GLU A 381 -10.77 -3.43 3.18
C GLU A 381 -11.13 -1.98 3.48
N PRO A 382 -12.40 -1.67 3.85
CA PRO A 382 -12.84 -0.30 4.10
C PRO A 382 -12.75 0.14 5.56
N PHE A 383 -12.99 -0.78 6.54
CA PHE A 383 -13.32 -0.42 7.91
C PHE A 383 -12.52 -1.22 8.95
N ASP A 384 -12.03 -0.52 9.97
CA ASP A 384 -11.43 -1.13 11.17
C ASP A 384 -12.48 -1.36 12.28
N GLU A 385 -13.56 -0.59 12.28
CA GLU A 385 -14.70 -0.74 13.21
C GLU A 385 -16.01 -0.52 12.46
N TRP A 386 -17.11 -1.05 13.02
CA TRP A 386 -18.46 -0.85 12.50
C TRP A 386 -19.28 0.05 13.43
N ASP A 387 -20.42 -0.46 13.90
CA ASP A 387 -21.37 0.20 14.81
C ASP A 387 -20.90 0.25 16.27
N ILE A 388 -19.93 -0.59 16.65
CA ILE A 388 -19.33 -0.63 17.98
C ILE A 388 -17.91 -0.05 17.93
N ALA A 389 -17.63 0.91 18.80
CA ALA A 389 -16.40 1.68 18.83
C ALA A 389 -15.15 0.85 19.16
N LYS A 390 -14.04 1.11 18.47
CA LYS A 390 -12.67 0.84 18.89
C LYS A 390 -11.99 2.12 19.40
N CYS A 391 -12.36 3.26 18.83
CA CYS A 391 -11.89 4.59 19.24
C CYS A 391 -13.07 5.48 19.58
N ASP A 392 -12.91 6.37 20.57
CA ASP A 392 -14.01 7.25 21.05
C ASP A 392 -14.60 8.11 19.92
N ASN A 393 -13.76 8.58 19.00
CA ASN A 393 -14.15 9.39 17.85
C ASN A 393 -13.93 8.67 16.51
N GLY A 394 -14.04 7.33 16.51
CA GLY A 394 -13.87 6.50 15.34
C GLY A 394 -15.04 6.51 14.36
N TYR A 395 -14.99 5.60 13.39
CA TYR A 395 -15.97 5.52 12.30
C TYR A 395 -17.36 5.07 12.75
N HIS A 396 -17.50 4.36 13.89
CA HIS A 396 -18.79 3.95 14.46
C HIS A 396 -19.81 5.10 14.54
N ARG A 397 -19.35 6.35 14.68
CA ARG A 397 -20.20 7.56 14.74
C ARG A 397 -20.94 7.81 13.42
N TYR A 398 -20.46 7.26 12.35
CA TYR A 398 -20.98 7.47 10.98
C TYR A 398 -21.54 6.19 10.36
N PHE A 399 -21.30 5.03 10.99
CA PHE A 399 -21.56 3.73 10.38
C PHE A 399 -23.00 3.58 9.87
N ASP A 400 -24.00 3.87 10.68
CA ASP A 400 -25.41 3.68 10.33
C ASP A 400 -25.85 4.48 9.11
N GLU A 401 -25.33 5.71 8.95
CA GLU A 401 -25.71 6.59 7.83
C GLU A 401 -24.79 6.44 6.61
N TRP A 402 -23.50 6.14 6.82
CA TRP A 402 -22.48 6.28 5.79
C TRP A 402 -21.91 4.96 5.27
N ALA A 403 -22.04 3.86 6.01
CA ALA A 403 -21.38 2.60 5.62
C ALA A 403 -21.74 2.14 4.21
N GLU A 404 -23.02 2.19 3.84
CA GLU A 404 -23.45 1.80 2.47
C GLU A 404 -22.90 2.77 1.41
N ARG A 405 -22.89 4.08 1.67
CA ARG A 405 -22.37 5.09 0.72
C ARG A 405 -20.87 4.90 0.49
N ASP A 406 -20.13 4.67 1.57
CA ASP A 406 -18.68 4.43 1.53
C ASP A 406 -18.35 3.12 0.79
N MET A 407 -19.07 2.04 1.10
CA MET A 407 -18.92 0.76 0.43
C MET A 407 -19.22 0.86 -1.07
N VAL A 408 -20.33 1.49 -1.46
CA VAL A 408 -20.73 1.65 -2.87
C VAL A 408 -19.67 2.41 -3.65
N ASN A 409 -19.13 3.51 -3.10
CA ASN A 409 -18.07 4.26 -3.76
C ASN A 409 -16.80 3.40 -3.96
N MET A 410 -16.35 2.72 -2.92
CA MET A 410 -15.17 1.83 -3.00
C MET A 410 -15.37 0.72 -4.04
N LEU A 411 -16.51 0.05 -4.00
CA LEU A 411 -16.81 -1.07 -4.90
C LEU A 411 -16.87 -0.60 -6.36
N ARG A 412 -17.61 0.49 -6.65
CA ARG A 412 -17.72 1.03 -8.00
C ARG A 412 -16.41 1.53 -8.56
N GLN A 413 -15.54 2.11 -7.70
CA GLN A 413 -14.23 2.59 -8.09
C GLN A 413 -13.31 1.44 -8.49
N PHE A 414 -13.32 0.31 -7.76
CA PHE A 414 -12.30 -0.73 -7.91
C PHE A 414 -12.79 -2.04 -8.54
N ARG A 415 -14.10 -2.21 -8.80
CA ARG A 415 -14.63 -3.47 -9.34
C ARG A 415 -14.13 -3.86 -10.75
N ASN A 416 -13.54 -2.91 -11.50
CA ASN A 416 -12.96 -3.19 -12.82
C ASN A 416 -11.47 -3.58 -12.77
N ASN A 417 -10.81 -3.43 -11.61
CA ASN A 417 -9.38 -3.71 -11.45
C ASN A 417 -9.14 -5.22 -11.34
N PRO A 418 -8.31 -5.82 -12.20
CA PRO A 418 -8.05 -7.27 -12.17
C PRO A 418 -7.26 -7.71 -10.94
N SER A 419 -6.47 -6.83 -10.34
CA SER A 419 -5.74 -7.10 -9.10
C SER A 419 -6.67 -7.40 -7.92
N VAL A 420 -7.85 -6.80 -7.86
CA VAL A 420 -8.80 -7.02 -6.76
C VAL A 420 -9.44 -8.40 -6.92
N VAL A 421 -9.16 -9.29 -5.97
CA VAL A 421 -9.64 -10.70 -5.99
C VAL A 421 -10.61 -11.01 -4.85
N MET A 422 -10.70 -10.12 -3.85
CA MET A 422 -11.54 -10.32 -2.66
C MET A 422 -11.87 -8.97 -2.04
N TRP A 423 -13.07 -8.87 -1.45
CA TRP A 423 -13.49 -7.76 -0.59
C TRP A 423 -13.43 -8.18 0.86
N SER A 424 -12.73 -7.44 1.71
CA SER A 424 -12.88 -7.55 3.16
C SER A 424 -13.86 -6.48 3.63
N VAL A 425 -14.77 -6.78 4.53
CA VAL A 425 -15.76 -5.80 5.01
C VAL A 425 -15.41 -5.21 6.37
N GLY A 426 -14.35 -5.71 7.03
CA GLY A 426 -13.91 -5.16 8.31
C GLY A 426 -12.78 -5.92 8.95
N ASN A 427 -12.19 -5.31 9.98
CA ASN A 427 -11.09 -5.84 10.75
C ASN A 427 -11.42 -5.93 12.24
N GLU A 428 -11.37 -7.14 12.81
CA GLU A 428 -11.47 -7.37 14.27
C GLU A 428 -12.58 -6.54 14.94
N VAL A 429 -13.67 -6.38 14.21
CA VAL A 429 -14.78 -5.51 14.64
C VAL A 429 -15.37 -6.01 15.97
N PRO A 430 -15.57 -5.17 16.98
CA PRO A 430 -16.19 -5.61 18.25
C PRO A 430 -17.54 -6.27 18.03
N THR A 431 -18.26 -5.85 17.01
CA THR A 431 -19.56 -6.40 16.54
C THR A 431 -19.52 -7.90 16.25
N GLN A 432 -18.35 -8.49 15.96
CA GLN A 432 -18.21 -9.93 15.67
C GLN A 432 -18.69 -10.83 16.81
N CYS A 433 -18.63 -10.34 18.05
CA CYS A 433 -19.07 -11.08 19.23
C CYS A 433 -20.44 -10.65 19.76
N SER A 434 -21.11 -9.69 19.12
CA SER A 434 -22.47 -9.33 19.49
C SER A 434 -23.47 -10.41 19.06
N GLU A 435 -24.60 -10.53 19.77
CA GLU A 435 -25.63 -11.54 19.50
C GLU A 435 -26.16 -11.47 18.07
N GLU A 436 -26.29 -10.26 17.51
CA GLU A 436 -26.80 -10.00 16.16
C GLU A 436 -25.73 -9.56 15.16
N GLY A 437 -24.42 -9.65 15.49
CA GLY A 437 -23.33 -9.19 14.65
C GLY A 437 -23.30 -9.80 13.24
N TYR A 438 -23.79 -11.04 13.11
CA TYR A 438 -23.97 -11.69 11.81
C TYR A 438 -24.92 -10.93 10.87
N LYS A 439 -25.88 -10.14 11.37
CA LYS A 439 -26.76 -9.32 10.55
C LYS A 439 -26.03 -8.15 9.91
N VAL A 440 -25.09 -7.54 10.65
CA VAL A 440 -24.24 -6.46 10.13
C VAL A 440 -23.26 -7.03 9.09
N ALA A 441 -22.64 -8.16 9.34
CA ALA A 441 -21.80 -8.86 8.38
C ALA A 441 -22.56 -9.18 7.09
N LYS A 442 -23.81 -9.70 7.22
CA LYS A 442 -24.68 -9.98 6.09
C LYS A 442 -25.03 -8.71 5.30
N PHE A 443 -25.36 -7.61 5.98
CA PHE A 443 -25.69 -6.34 5.35
C PHE A 443 -24.53 -5.85 4.46
N LEU A 444 -23.32 -5.83 4.99
CA LEU A 444 -22.13 -5.38 4.23
C LEU A 444 -21.79 -6.35 3.08
N ARG A 445 -21.88 -7.66 3.31
CA ARG A 445 -21.71 -8.67 2.26
C ARG A 445 -22.70 -8.49 1.12
N ASP A 446 -23.98 -8.26 1.45
CA ASP A 446 -25.04 -8.11 0.45
C ASP A 446 -24.84 -6.84 -0.39
N ILE A 447 -24.25 -5.76 0.16
CA ILE A 447 -23.80 -4.59 -0.62
C ILE A 447 -22.71 -4.99 -1.60
N CYS A 448 -21.68 -5.75 -1.15
CA CYS A 448 -20.64 -6.23 -2.04
C CYS A 448 -21.21 -7.05 -3.21
N HIS A 449 -22.08 -8.02 -2.92
CA HIS A 449 -22.67 -8.88 -3.94
C HIS A 449 -23.60 -8.11 -4.91
N ARG A 450 -24.26 -7.05 -4.45
CA ARG A 450 -25.09 -6.19 -5.29
C ARG A 450 -24.24 -5.38 -6.29
N GLU A 451 -23.16 -4.78 -5.82
CA GLU A 451 -22.29 -3.89 -6.63
C GLU A 451 -21.25 -4.68 -7.44
N ASP A 452 -20.83 -5.84 -6.93
CA ASP A 452 -19.85 -6.73 -7.57
C ASP A 452 -20.07 -8.20 -7.18
N PRO A 453 -20.89 -8.95 -7.91
CA PRO A 453 -21.16 -10.36 -7.62
C PRO A 453 -20.02 -11.31 -8.01
N THR A 454 -18.90 -10.79 -8.52
CA THR A 454 -17.80 -11.62 -9.08
C THR A 454 -16.71 -11.96 -8.08
N ARG A 455 -16.69 -11.29 -6.93
CA ARG A 455 -15.64 -11.47 -5.91
C ARG A 455 -16.24 -11.89 -4.58
N PRO A 456 -15.60 -12.82 -3.87
CA PRO A 456 -16.04 -13.22 -2.54
C PRO A 456 -15.76 -12.15 -1.49
N VAL A 457 -16.47 -12.28 -0.37
CA VAL A 457 -16.42 -11.37 0.77
C VAL A 457 -15.87 -12.07 2.00
N THR A 458 -14.94 -11.42 2.68
CA THR A 458 -14.34 -11.84 3.96
C THR A 458 -14.41 -10.74 5.01
N CYS A 459 -13.98 -11.05 6.21
CA CYS A 459 -13.72 -10.13 7.32
C CYS A 459 -12.56 -10.69 8.14
N GLY A 460 -11.65 -9.84 8.61
CA GLY A 460 -10.59 -10.24 9.54
C GLY A 460 -11.17 -10.47 10.93
N MET A 461 -11.19 -11.73 11.41
CA MET A 461 -11.78 -12.12 12.69
C MET A 461 -10.71 -12.62 13.66
N ASP A 462 -10.71 -12.14 14.91
CA ASP A 462 -9.77 -12.55 15.95
C ASP A 462 -10.41 -13.36 17.09
N GLN A 463 -11.75 -13.31 17.23
CA GLN A 463 -12.52 -13.92 18.31
C GLN A 463 -13.16 -15.24 17.86
N VAL A 464 -12.33 -16.27 17.58
CA VAL A 464 -12.74 -17.50 16.92
C VAL A 464 -13.94 -18.17 17.58
N SER A 465 -13.99 -18.25 18.91
CA SER A 465 -15.10 -18.94 19.62
C SER A 465 -16.44 -18.27 19.33
N CYS A 466 -16.55 -16.97 19.53
CA CYS A 466 -17.84 -16.28 19.31
C CYS A 466 -18.28 -16.29 17.86
N VAL A 467 -17.36 -16.08 16.89
CA VAL A 467 -17.75 -16.04 15.47
C VAL A 467 -18.16 -17.41 14.91
N LEU A 468 -17.66 -18.49 15.51
CA LEU A 468 -18.10 -19.84 15.17
C LEU A 468 -19.47 -20.18 15.82
N ASP A 469 -19.73 -19.67 17.03
CA ASP A 469 -20.95 -20.00 17.78
C ASP A 469 -22.15 -19.16 17.40
N ASN A 470 -21.96 -17.88 17.08
CA ASN A 470 -23.05 -16.94 16.74
C ASN A 470 -23.41 -16.86 15.24
N GLY A 471 -22.71 -17.61 14.38
CA GLY A 471 -22.97 -17.65 12.94
C GLY A 471 -22.32 -16.52 12.15
N PHE A 472 -21.53 -15.64 12.76
CA PHE A 472 -20.87 -14.51 12.07
C PHE A 472 -19.94 -15.01 10.95
N ALA A 473 -19.04 -15.96 11.25
CA ALA A 473 -18.12 -16.52 10.26
C ALA A 473 -18.84 -17.26 9.12
N ALA A 474 -19.97 -17.88 9.40
CA ALA A 474 -20.76 -18.60 8.40
C ALA A 474 -21.49 -17.66 7.43
N MET A 475 -21.66 -16.36 7.76
CA MET A 475 -22.24 -15.36 6.87
C MET A 475 -21.29 -14.88 5.78
N LEU A 476 -19.99 -15.07 5.94
CA LEU A 476 -18.97 -14.63 4.98
C LEU A 476 -18.79 -15.70 3.89
N ASP A 477 -18.35 -15.27 2.70
CA ASP A 477 -18.02 -16.22 1.64
C ASP A 477 -16.71 -16.97 1.96
N ILE A 478 -15.76 -16.26 2.57
CA ILE A 478 -14.47 -16.80 2.99
C ILE A 478 -14.21 -16.41 4.45
N PRO A 479 -14.04 -17.37 5.36
CA PRO A 479 -13.66 -17.07 6.74
C PRO A 479 -12.19 -16.64 6.81
N GLY A 480 -11.95 -15.39 7.17
CA GLY A 480 -10.62 -14.81 7.41
C GLY A 480 -10.33 -14.74 8.91
N PHE A 481 -9.22 -15.32 9.33
CA PHE A 481 -8.81 -15.25 10.73
C PHE A 481 -7.51 -14.47 10.90
N ASN A 482 -7.55 -13.54 11.85
CA ASN A 482 -6.39 -12.82 12.30
C ASN A 482 -5.70 -13.66 13.36
N TYR A 483 -4.45 -14.04 13.07
CA TYR A 483 -3.65 -14.88 13.97
C TYR A 483 -4.32 -16.24 14.26
N ARG A 484 -4.40 -16.69 15.46
CA ARG A 484 -5.17 -17.89 15.90
C ARG A 484 -4.92 -19.16 15.05
N ALA A 485 -3.73 -19.28 14.49
CA ALA A 485 -3.31 -20.41 13.64
C ALA A 485 -3.67 -21.80 14.24
N HIS A 486 -3.57 -21.93 15.55
CA HIS A 486 -3.91 -23.13 16.30
C HIS A 486 -5.41 -23.50 16.28
N ARG A 487 -6.28 -22.62 15.76
CA ARG A 487 -7.74 -22.81 15.66
C ARG A 487 -8.23 -23.08 14.23
N TYR A 488 -7.33 -23.10 13.23
CA TYR A 488 -7.71 -23.23 11.82
C TYR A 488 -8.40 -24.57 11.53
N GLU A 489 -7.91 -25.68 12.08
CA GLU A 489 -8.54 -27.01 11.90
C GLU A 489 -9.95 -27.05 12.49
N GLU A 490 -10.18 -26.43 13.65
CA GLU A 490 -11.52 -26.30 14.24
C GLU A 490 -12.44 -25.47 13.35
N ALA A 491 -11.98 -24.32 12.86
CA ALA A 491 -12.74 -23.47 11.98
C ALA A 491 -13.08 -24.18 10.68
N TYR A 492 -12.12 -24.85 10.05
CA TYR A 492 -12.31 -25.66 8.85
C TYR A 492 -13.39 -26.75 9.06
N ALA A 493 -13.35 -27.47 10.19
CA ALA A 493 -14.29 -28.54 10.47
C ALA A 493 -15.72 -28.07 10.79
N ARG A 494 -15.87 -26.84 11.32
CA ARG A 494 -17.17 -26.30 11.75
C ARG A 494 -17.86 -25.42 10.70
N LEU A 495 -17.11 -24.83 9.80
CA LEU A 495 -17.64 -23.86 8.83
C LEU A 495 -18.01 -24.51 7.50
N PRO A 496 -19.14 -24.13 6.89
CA PRO A 496 -19.62 -24.74 5.64
C PRO A 496 -18.75 -24.42 4.40
N GLN A 497 -17.90 -23.40 4.49
CA GLN A 497 -17.03 -22.98 3.38
C GLN A 497 -15.88 -23.97 3.14
N ASN A 498 -15.45 -24.72 4.17
CA ASN A 498 -14.34 -25.69 4.14
C ASN A 498 -13.05 -25.13 3.53
N ILE A 499 -12.79 -23.86 3.75
CA ILE A 499 -11.54 -23.15 3.44
C ILE A 499 -11.26 -22.14 4.54
N VAL A 500 -10.00 -21.75 4.73
CA VAL A 500 -9.58 -20.76 5.74
C VAL A 500 -8.54 -19.83 5.13
N LEU A 501 -8.69 -18.53 5.40
CA LEU A 501 -7.73 -17.48 5.07
C LEU A 501 -7.02 -16.99 6.33
N GLY A 502 -5.69 -16.89 6.30
CA GLY A 502 -4.94 -16.08 7.25
C GLY A 502 -5.02 -14.60 6.86
N SER A 503 -6.06 -13.89 7.32
CA SER A 503 -6.26 -12.47 6.97
C SER A 503 -5.25 -11.55 7.65
N GLU A 504 -4.75 -11.93 8.83
CA GLU A 504 -3.51 -11.41 9.44
C GLU A 504 -2.73 -12.55 10.08
N THR A 505 -1.42 -12.58 9.86
CA THR A 505 -0.53 -13.60 10.41
C THR A 505 0.74 -12.98 10.97
N SER A 506 1.38 -13.68 11.89
CA SER A 506 2.76 -13.39 12.33
C SER A 506 2.99 -11.95 12.76
N SER A 507 2.32 -11.46 13.83
CA SER A 507 2.74 -10.24 14.54
C SER A 507 4.07 -10.51 15.28
N THR A 508 5.09 -10.82 14.49
CA THR A 508 6.47 -10.96 14.93
C THR A 508 7.11 -9.58 14.93
N VAL A 509 7.76 -9.21 16.01
CA VAL A 509 8.38 -7.90 16.18
C VAL A 509 9.89 -7.96 16.04
N SER A 510 10.50 -6.97 15.41
CA SER A 510 11.96 -6.79 15.37
C SER A 510 12.34 -5.36 15.03
N SER A 511 13.46 -4.91 15.58
CA SER A 511 14.17 -3.69 15.18
C SER A 511 15.38 -4.08 14.34
N ARG A 512 15.57 -3.48 13.17
CA ARG A 512 16.62 -3.87 12.23
C ARG A 512 18.02 -3.88 12.87
N GLY A 513 18.67 -5.06 12.84
CA GLY A 513 20.04 -5.23 13.30
C GLY A 513 20.23 -5.21 14.81
N VAL A 514 19.16 -5.28 15.60
CA VAL A 514 19.20 -5.37 17.06
C VAL A 514 19.09 -6.83 17.51
N TYR A 515 19.96 -7.26 18.40
CA TYR A 515 20.01 -8.64 18.87
C TYR A 515 20.19 -8.70 20.37
N HIS A 516 19.26 -9.34 21.07
CA HIS A 516 19.28 -9.57 22.50
C HIS A 516 19.66 -11.02 22.83
N PHE A 517 20.32 -11.21 23.96
CA PHE A 517 20.82 -12.51 24.41
C PHE A 517 20.41 -12.79 25.87
N PRO A 518 20.09 -14.03 26.26
CA PRO A 518 20.08 -15.25 25.43
C PRO A 518 18.96 -15.24 24.39
N VAL A 519 19.19 -15.90 23.25
CA VAL A 519 18.20 -16.03 22.18
C VAL A 519 17.12 -17.01 22.63
N GLN A 520 15.86 -16.57 22.67
CA GLN A 520 14.72 -17.36 23.12
C GLN A 520 13.48 -16.93 22.33
N ARG A 521 12.55 -17.85 22.11
CA ARG A 521 11.22 -17.52 21.64
C ARG A 521 10.43 -16.90 22.80
N LYS A 522 9.92 -15.68 22.60
CA LYS A 522 9.27 -14.93 23.68
C LYS A 522 8.13 -14.06 23.16
N ALA A 523 6.97 -14.18 23.85
CA ALA A 523 5.85 -13.29 23.65
C ALA A 523 6.05 -11.99 24.44
N ASP A 524 5.61 -10.85 23.85
CA ASP A 524 5.58 -9.51 24.45
C ASP A 524 6.91 -9.12 25.15
N ALA A 525 8.02 -9.42 24.47
CA ALA A 525 9.36 -9.11 25.01
C ALA A 525 9.59 -7.60 25.05
N VAL A 526 9.73 -7.03 26.24
CA VAL A 526 10.15 -5.65 26.46
C VAL A 526 11.59 -5.59 26.95
N THR A 527 12.36 -4.62 26.48
CA THR A 527 13.75 -4.43 26.80
C THR A 527 14.01 -2.96 27.17
N PRO A 528 15.05 -2.69 27.99
CA PRO A 528 15.34 -1.31 28.44
C PRO A 528 15.71 -0.33 27.33
N ASP A 529 16.15 -0.82 26.17
CA ASP A 529 16.48 -0.02 24.99
C ASP A 529 15.27 0.26 24.08
N HIS A 530 14.08 -0.22 24.46
CA HIS A 530 12.84 -0.10 23.70
C HIS A 530 12.94 -0.67 22.27
N GLN A 531 13.80 -1.67 22.05
CA GLN A 531 13.98 -2.35 20.77
C GLN A 531 13.52 -3.82 20.86
N SER A 532 13.25 -4.45 19.73
CA SER A 532 12.87 -5.85 19.63
C SER A 532 13.92 -6.67 18.90
N CYS A 533 14.11 -7.93 19.28
CA CYS A 533 15.19 -8.79 18.82
C CYS A 533 15.00 -9.27 17.37
N SER A 534 16.04 -9.13 16.53
CA SER A 534 16.02 -9.50 15.11
C SER A 534 16.25 -11.00 14.82
N TYR A 535 16.25 -11.87 15.82
CA TYR A 535 16.25 -13.32 15.55
C TYR A 535 14.89 -13.84 15.08
N ASP A 536 13.87 -12.94 14.96
CA ASP A 536 12.50 -13.26 14.53
C ASP A 536 11.84 -14.35 15.39
N LEU A 537 12.09 -14.28 16.70
CA LEU A 537 11.54 -15.15 17.73
C LEU A 537 10.73 -14.39 18.79
N ASP A 538 10.77 -13.04 18.76
CA ASP A 538 9.91 -12.17 19.54
C ASP A 538 8.61 -11.91 18.77
N TYR A 539 7.48 -12.09 19.44
CA TYR A 539 6.15 -11.93 18.85
C TYR A 539 5.15 -11.39 19.89
N CYS A 540 4.03 -10.86 19.42
CA CYS A 540 2.95 -10.44 20.31
C CYS A 540 2.12 -11.63 20.80
N SER A 541 1.64 -11.60 22.05
CA SER A 541 0.96 -12.74 22.71
C SER A 541 -0.29 -13.27 22.00
N TRP A 542 -0.92 -12.41 21.19
CA TRP A 542 -2.07 -12.81 20.34
C TRP A 542 -1.68 -13.58 19.08
N SER A 543 -0.38 -13.66 18.76
CA SER A 543 0.16 -14.16 17.49
C SER A 543 1.22 -15.27 17.69
N ASN A 544 2.15 -15.37 16.73
CA ASN A 544 3.18 -16.40 16.66
C ASN A 544 4.37 -15.96 15.80
N ILE A 545 5.34 -16.87 15.59
CA ILE A 545 6.46 -16.68 14.65
C ILE A 545 6.09 -17.06 13.22
N PRO A 546 6.79 -16.52 12.19
CA PRO A 546 6.48 -16.75 10.78
C PRO A 546 6.43 -18.23 10.36
N ASP A 547 7.25 -19.04 11.00
CA ASP A 547 7.41 -20.47 10.68
C ASP A 547 6.12 -21.27 10.84
N ILE A 548 5.27 -20.89 11.80
CA ILE A 548 3.97 -21.56 12.03
C ILE A 548 3.01 -21.30 10.87
N ASP A 549 2.90 -20.05 10.42
CA ASP A 549 1.99 -19.69 9.35
C ASP A 549 2.48 -20.20 7.99
N LEU A 550 3.81 -20.21 7.77
CA LEU A 550 4.41 -20.87 6.59
C LEU A 550 4.06 -22.37 6.57
N ALA A 551 4.16 -23.06 7.72
CA ALA A 551 3.83 -24.47 7.82
C ALA A 551 2.34 -24.76 7.53
N LEU A 552 1.43 -23.94 8.07
CA LEU A 552 -0.01 -24.08 7.78
C LEU A 552 -0.34 -23.88 6.29
N ALA A 553 0.29 -22.88 5.66
CA ALA A 553 0.12 -22.66 4.23
C ALA A 553 0.66 -23.82 3.39
N GLU A 554 1.72 -24.50 3.84
CA GLU A 554 2.33 -25.63 3.13
C GLU A 554 1.57 -26.94 3.37
N ASP A 555 1.12 -27.19 4.58
CA ASP A 555 0.64 -28.47 5.04
C ASP A 555 -0.83 -28.77 4.70
N TYR A 556 -1.64 -27.75 4.40
CA TYR A 556 -3.08 -27.90 4.18
C TYR A 556 -3.56 -27.21 2.91
N ASP A 557 -4.14 -27.96 1.98
CA ASP A 557 -4.66 -27.42 0.71
C ASP A 557 -5.84 -26.46 0.91
N TRP A 558 -6.67 -26.70 1.93
CA TRP A 558 -7.81 -25.86 2.26
C TRP A 558 -7.45 -24.51 2.88
N THR A 559 -6.21 -24.25 3.27
CA THR A 559 -5.72 -22.90 3.58
C THR A 559 -5.43 -22.16 2.28
N ILE A 560 -6.01 -20.97 2.09
CA ILE A 560 -5.84 -20.21 0.84
C ILE A 560 -4.67 -19.23 0.86
N GLY A 561 -3.82 -19.31 1.89
CA GLY A 561 -2.64 -18.47 2.07
C GLY A 561 -2.77 -17.48 3.21
N GLN A 562 -1.93 -16.45 3.21
CA GLN A 562 -1.78 -15.55 4.35
C GLN A 562 -1.50 -14.12 3.91
N PHE A 563 -1.82 -13.17 4.82
CA PHE A 563 -1.40 -11.77 4.77
C PHE A 563 -0.64 -11.44 6.06
N VAL A 564 0.68 -11.29 5.94
CA VAL A 564 1.56 -11.07 7.10
C VAL A 564 1.37 -9.67 7.67
N TRP A 565 1.30 -9.54 8.96
CA TRP A 565 1.30 -8.27 9.68
C TRP A 565 2.73 -7.87 10.08
N THR A 566 3.43 -6.93 9.36
CA THR A 566 3.05 -6.23 8.14
C THR A 566 4.20 -6.24 7.12
N GLY A 567 3.95 -5.75 5.90
CA GLY A 567 5.02 -5.61 4.91
C GLY A 567 6.08 -4.59 5.31
N PHE A 568 5.65 -3.44 5.80
CA PHE A 568 6.52 -2.35 6.28
C PHE A 568 6.16 -1.97 7.70
N ASP A 569 7.13 -1.48 8.46
CA ASP A 569 6.83 -0.68 9.64
C ASP A 569 6.08 0.59 9.19
N TYR A 570 5.16 1.03 10.02
CA TYR A 570 4.32 2.20 9.80
C TYR A 570 4.30 3.08 11.04
N LEU A 571 3.91 4.32 10.90
CA LEU A 571 3.77 5.24 12.01
C LEU A 571 2.59 4.83 12.89
N GLY A 572 2.83 4.71 14.19
CA GLY A 572 1.85 4.24 15.17
C GLY A 572 2.04 2.78 15.59
N GLU A 573 1.18 2.33 16.47
CA GLU A 573 1.12 0.96 17.03
C GLU A 573 2.48 0.37 17.45
N PRO A 574 3.19 0.99 18.40
CA PRO A 574 4.56 0.62 18.77
C PRO A 574 4.61 -0.62 19.67
N SER A 575 3.75 -1.62 19.45
CA SER A 575 3.73 -2.87 20.24
C SER A 575 5.07 -3.62 20.16
N PRO A 576 5.54 -4.21 21.26
CA PRO A 576 4.85 -4.40 22.54
C PRO A 576 4.97 -3.23 23.54
N TYR A 577 5.43 -2.07 23.12
CA TYR A 577 5.73 -0.90 23.98
C TYR A 577 4.61 0.12 24.10
N ASP A 578 3.40 -0.15 23.61
CA ASP A 578 2.28 0.78 23.53
C ASP A 578 1.71 1.27 24.89
N THR A 579 2.14 0.67 26.01
CA THR A 579 1.90 1.16 27.37
C THR A 579 3.21 1.73 27.90
N ASP A 580 3.27 3.05 28.17
CA ASP A 580 4.49 3.74 28.55
C ASP A 580 5.64 3.65 27.52
N ALA A 581 5.27 3.53 26.25
CA ALA A 581 6.17 3.23 25.16
C ALA A 581 7.08 4.38 24.73
N TRP A 582 6.74 5.62 25.13
CA TRP A 582 7.51 6.77 24.65
C TRP A 582 9.01 6.61 24.92
N PRO A 583 9.88 6.79 23.90
CA PRO A 583 9.64 7.49 22.63
C PRO A 583 9.23 6.61 21.44
N ASN A 584 8.88 5.34 21.61
CA ASN A 584 8.42 4.52 20.48
C ASN A 584 7.16 5.16 19.83
N HIS A 585 7.22 5.36 18.51
CA HIS A 585 6.18 6.04 17.74
C HIS A 585 5.88 5.35 16.40
N SER A 586 6.58 4.26 16.09
CA SER A 586 6.30 3.44 14.91
C SER A 586 6.18 1.96 15.29
N SER A 587 5.53 1.18 14.44
CA SER A 587 5.43 -0.26 14.61
C SER A 587 6.78 -0.94 14.44
N MET A 588 6.89 -2.16 14.99
CA MET A 588 8.02 -3.07 14.82
C MET A 588 7.61 -4.36 14.09
N PHE A 589 6.39 -4.42 13.57
CA PHE A 589 5.83 -5.57 12.87
C PHE A 589 6.38 -5.76 11.45
N GLY A 590 6.82 -4.69 10.81
CA GLY A 590 7.23 -4.69 9.41
C GLY A 590 8.31 -5.73 9.09
N ILE A 591 8.17 -6.41 7.96
CA ILE A 591 9.24 -7.22 7.36
C ILE A 591 10.38 -6.30 6.87
N ILE A 592 10.02 -5.09 6.50
CA ILE A 592 10.88 -3.99 6.09
C ILE A 592 10.67 -2.85 7.10
N ASP A 593 11.73 -2.16 7.51
CA ASP A 593 11.63 -1.08 8.49
C ASP A 593 11.04 0.22 7.91
N LEU A 594 10.79 1.22 8.78
CA LEU A 594 10.22 2.51 8.39
C LEU A 594 11.11 3.29 7.38
N ALA A 595 12.41 2.99 7.35
CA ALA A 595 13.35 3.56 6.39
C ALA A 595 13.39 2.82 5.05
N SER A 596 12.49 1.87 4.80
CA SER A 596 12.52 0.99 3.62
C SER A 596 13.82 0.17 3.52
N LEU A 597 14.34 -0.29 4.67
CA LEU A 597 15.46 -1.21 4.74
C LEU A 597 15.00 -2.60 5.20
N PRO A 598 15.40 -3.68 4.50
CA PRO A 598 15.02 -5.04 4.88
C PRO A 598 15.50 -5.41 6.29
N LYS A 599 14.61 -5.99 7.11
CA LYS A 599 14.97 -6.68 8.36
C LYS A 599 15.38 -8.13 8.06
N ASP A 600 15.89 -8.87 9.05
CA ASP A 600 16.35 -10.24 8.79
C ASP A 600 15.25 -11.16 8.27
N ARG A 601 14.01 -11.02 8.75
CA ARG A 601 12.86 -11.84 8.29
C ARG A 601 12.45 -11.56 6.84
N PHE A 602 12.86 -10.46 6.23
CA PHE A 602 12.71 -10.28 4.78
C PHE A 602 13.35 -11.44 4.02
N TYR A 603 14.54 -11.86 4.44
CA TYR A 603 15.26 -12.97 3.82
C TYR A 603 14.68 -14.33 4.19
N LEU A 604 14.01 -14.46 5.34
CA LEU A 604 13.24 -15.66 5.67
C LEU A 604 12.08 -15.84 4.68
N TYR A 605 11.23 -14.82 4.52
CA TYR A 605 10.14 -14.86 3.54
C TYR A 605 10.65 -15.01 2.10
N ARG A 606 11.67 -14.24 1.71
CA ARG A 606 12.27 -14.33 0.38
C ARG A 606 12.76 -15.73 0.05
N SER A 607 13.34 -16.43 1.02
CA SER A 607 13.82 -17.79 0.84
C SER A 607 12.71 -18.82 0.60
N GLN A 608 11.47 -18.51 1.01
CA GLN A 608 10.30 -19.39 0.85
C GLN A 608 9.41 -18.96 -0.31
N TRP A 609 9.23 -17.66 -0.52
CA TRP A 609 8.29 -17.12 -1.49
C TRP A 609 8.91 -16.84 -2.85
N ASN A 610 10.15 -16.35 -2.91
CA ASN A 610 10.85 -16.12 -4.19
C ASN A 610 11.74 -17.30 -4.55
N ARG A 611 11.12 -18.38 -5.01
CA ARG A 611 11.83 -19.62 -5.40
C ARG A 611 12.72 -19.46 -6.64
N GLY A 612 12.52 -18.39 -7.41
CA GLY A 612 13.34 -18.06 -8.60
C GLY A 612 14.63 -17.31 -8.28
N ALA A 613 14.76 -16.80 -7.06
CA ALA A 613 15.90 -16.00 -6.62
C ALA A 613 16.73 -16.73 -5.56
N GLU A 614 18.04 -16.63 -5.71
CA GLU A 614 18.98 -17.11 -4.70
C GLU A 614 18.87 -16.28 -3.43
N THR A 615 18.68 -16.94 -2.27
CA THR A 615 18.71 -16.33 -0.95
C THR A 615 19.68 -17.07 -0.07
N LEU A 616 20.66 -16.33 0.47
CA LEU A 616 21.59 -16.82 1.48
C LEU A 616 21.93 -15.66 2.42
N HIS A 617 21.30 -15.63 3.59
CA HIS A 617 21.40 -14.56 4.57
C HIS A 617 21.88 -15.12 5.92
N ILE A 618 22.84 -14.43 6.52
CA ILE A 618 23.45 -14.79 7.81
C ILE A 618 23.03 -13.76 8.85
N LEU A 619 22.51 -14.20 9.97
CA LEU A 619 22.29 -13.38 11.16
C LEU A 619 22.89 -14.05 12.41
N PRO A 620 23.30 -13.25 13.39
CA PRO A 620 23.39 -11.80 13.46
C PRO A 620 24.60 -11.24 12.69
N HIS A 621 24.76 -9.90 12.67
CA HIS A 621 26.05 -9.30 12.31
C HIS A 621 27.17 -9.86 13.21
N TRP A 622 28.44 -9.81 12.74
CA TRP A 622 29.54 -10.44 13.49
C TRP A 622 30.51 -9.42 14.08
N THR A 623 29.97 -8.38 14.75
CA THR A 623 30.75 -7.35 15.44
C THR A 623 30.22 -7.20 16.86
N TRP A 624 30.88 -7.88 17.82
CA TRP A 624 30.46 -7.96 19.22
C TRP A 624 31.63 -7.74 20.17
N PRO A 625 32.03 -6.48 20.49
CA PRO A 625 33.21 -6.20 21.30
C PRO A 625 33.16 -6.85 22.71
N ASP A 626 31.93 -6.97 23.28
CA ASP A 626 31.75 -7.43 24.66
C ASP A 626 31.35 -8.92 24.78
N ARG A 627 31.33 -9.67 23.67
CA ARG A 627 30.84 -11.05 23.67
C ARG A 627 31.89 -12.13 23.44
N ARG A 628 33.14 -11.81 23.38
CA ARG A 628 34.21 -12.81 23.12
C ARG A 628 34.08 -14.02 24.02
N GLY A 629 33.99 -15.23 23.45
CA GLY A 629 33.79 -16.51 24.14
C GLY A 629 32.37 -16.79 24.62
N LYS A 630 31.43 -15.83 24.51
CA LYS A 630 30.03 -16.02 24.89
C LYS A 630 29.23 -16.67 23.73
N VAL A 631 28.25 -17.49 24.07
CA VAL A 631 27.35 -18.11 23.10
C VAL A 631 26.61 -17.02 22.33
N THR A 632 26.76 -17.05 21.04
CA THR A 632 26.12 -16.14 20.06
C THR A 632 25.58 -16.98 18.91
N PRO A 633 24.31 -17.41 18.98
CA PRO A 633 23.70 -18.25 17.95
C PRO A 633 23.81 -17.64 16.57
N VAL A 634 23.99 -18.49 15.55
CA VAL A 634 24.01 -18.07 14.15
C VAL A 634 22.86 -18.77 13.44
N PHE A 635 21.97 -17.97 12.81
CA PHE A 635 20.94 -18.48 11.95
C PHE A 635 21.23 -18.14 10.50
N VAL A 636 20.75 -18.98 9.60
CA VAL A 636 20.86 -18.77 8.16
C VAL A 636 19.50 -18.97 7.50
N TYR A 637 19.06 -17.94 6.79
CA TYR A 637 17.86 -17.98 5.96
C TYR A 637 18.28 -18.19 4.52
N THR A 638 17.83 -19.26 3.91
CA THR A 638 18.30 -19.64 2.58
C THR A 638 17.24 -20.41 1.77
N SER A 639 17.27 -20.24 0.46
CA SER A 639 16.49 -21.05 -0.50
C SER A 639 17.05 -22.46 -0.70
N TYR A 640 18.27 -22.71 -0.24
CA TYR A 640 18.93 -24.01 -0.35
C TYR A 640 18.54 -24.98 0.77
N PRO A 641 18.58 -26.31 0.53
CA PRO A 641 18.18 -27.30 1.53
C PRO A 641 19.17 -27.43 2.69
N SER A 642 20.44 -27.09 2.50
CA SER A 642 21.48 -27.25 3.52
C SER A 642 22.61 -26.23 3.37
N ALA A 643 23.30 -25.96 4.47
CA ALA A 643 24.51 -25.16 4.47
C ALA A 643 25.48 -25.58 5.56
N GLU A 644 26.73 -25.25 5.40
CA GLU A 644 27.81 -25.43 6.37
C GLU A 644 28.34 -24.08 6.84
N LEU A 645 28.47 -23.93 8.14
CA LEU A 645 28.98 -22.71 8.77
C LEU A 645 30.47 -22.85 9.12
N PHE A 646 31.22 -21.81 8.83
CA PHE A 646 32.64 -21.72 9.18
C PHE A 646 32.88 -20.45 10.02
N LEU A 647 33.70 -20.58 11.06
CA LEU A 647 34.22 -19.47 11.83
C LEU A 647 35.73 -19.45 11.69
N ASN A 648 36.29 -18.39 11.13
CA ASN A 648 37.74 -18.23 10.88
C ASN A 648 38.34 -19.44 10.11
N GLY A 649 37.59 -19.98 9.11
CA GLY A 649 38.01 -21.13 8.32
C GLY A 649 37.76 -22.49 8.97
N LYS A 650 37.35 -22.54 10.25
CA LYS A 650 37.02 -23.79 10.94
C LYS A 650 35.54 -24.12 10.77
N SER A 651 35.24 -25.30 10.25
CA SER A 651 33.88 -25.81 10.14
C SER A 651 33.21 -25.97 11.51
N LEU A 652 31.99 -25.47 11.64
CA LEU A 652 31.08 -25.68 12.76
C LEU A 652 29.98 -26.70 12.41
N GLY A 653 30.16 -27.39 11.30
CA GLY A 653 29.28 -28.44 10.84
C GLY A 653 28.19 -27.97 9.90
N ARG A 654 27.67 -28.93 9.17
CA ARG A 654 26.57 -28.76 8.21
C ARG A 654 25.20 -28.92 8.87
N ARG A 655 24.26 -28.11 8.46
CA ARG A 655 22.83 -28.21 8.85
C ARG A 655 22.00 -28.40 7.60
N THR A 656 20.88 -29.12 7.76
CA THR A 656 19.92 -29.41 6.69
C THR A 656 18.52 -29.07 7.22
N LYS A 657 17.68 -28.43 6.41
CA LYS A 657 16.28 -28.20 6.73
C LYS A 657 15.56 -29.50 6.91
N ALA A 658 14.75 -29.62 7.95
CA ALA A 658 13.96 -30.81 8.24
C ALA A 658 12.68 -30.85 7.39
N SER A 659 12.25 -32.04 7.00
CA SER A 659 10.87 -32.24 6.50
C SER A 659 9.86 -32.10 7.67
N ARG A 660 8.56 -32.02 7.35
CA ARG A 660 7.47 -31.98 8.34
C ARG A 660 7.59 -33.12 9.36
N GLU A 661 7.89 -34.33 8.90
CA GLU A 661 7.97 -35.55 9.72
C GLU A 661 9.25 -35.62 10.57
N GLN A 662 10.32 -34.94 10.14
CA GLN A 662 11.64 -34.98 10.79
C GLN A 662 11.87 -33.83 11.75
N ALA A 663 11.16 -32.71 11.57
CA ALA A 663 11.32 -31.52 12.37
C ALA A 663 10.90 -31.74 13.82
N LYS A 664 11.78 -31.41 14.75
CA LYS A 664 11.49 -31.38 16.19
C LYS A 664 10.80 -30.08 16.61
N THR A 665 11.14 -29.00 15.94
CA THR A 665 10.49 -27.69 16.05
C THR A 665 10.16 -27.17 14.65
N VAL A 666 9.16 -26.30 14.55
CA VAL A 666 8.73 -25.76 13.24
C VAL A 666 9.85 -24.96 12.56
N GLU A 667 10.69 -24.29 13.35
CA GLU A 667 11.82 -23.50 12.86
C GLU A 667 12.83 -24.33 12.04
N GLU A 668 13.02 -25.62 12.40
CA GLU A 668 13.95 -26.52 11.68
C GLU A 668 13.54 -26.78 10.22
N ARG A 669 12.28 -26.47 9.86
CA ARG A 669 11.78 -26.57 8.47
C ARG A 669 12.29 -25.42 7.58
N TYR A 670 12.50 -24.25 8.17
CA TYR A 670 12.69 -22.99 7.43
C TYR A 670 14.03 -22.35 7.69
N ARG A 671 14.66 -22.63 8.85
CA ARG A 671 15.90 -22.01 9.33
C ARG A 671 16.99 -23.06 9.51
N LEU A 672 18.23 -22.66 9.21
CA LEU A 672 19.42 -23.42 9.58
C LEU A 672 20.03 -22.75 10.81
N MET A 673 20.16 -23.48 11.93
CA MET A 673 20.48 -22.88 13.24
C MET A 673 21.71 -23.56 13.86
N TRP A 674 22.69 -22.74 14.30
CA TRP A 674 23.85 -23.13 15.08
C TRP A 674 23.76 -22.41 16.43
N ASN A 675 23.15 -23.03 17.43
CA ASN A 675 22.77 -22.40 18.69
C ASN A 675 23.94 -22.24 19.68
N GLU A 676 25.04 -22.98 19.53
CA GLU A 676 26.17 -23.06 20.49
C GLU A 676 27.43 -22.34 19.99
N VAL A 677 27.30 -21.47 18.98
CA VAL A 677 28.47 -20.75 18.45
C VAL A 677 29.01 -19.77 19.49
N LYS A 678 30.29 -19.90 19.87
CA LYS A 678 30.97 -18.92 20.73
C LYS A 678 31.55 -17.83 19.85
N TYR A 679 31.26 -16.59 20.18
CA TYR A 679 31.77 -15.46 19.43
C TYR A 679 33.31 -15.37 19.55
N GLU A 680 33.94 -15.31 18.40
CA GLU A 680 35.34 -14.89 18.21
C GLU A 680 35.39 -13.88 17.06
N PRO A 681 36.12 -12.76 17.19
CA PRO A 681 36.29 -11.81 16.07
C PRO A 681 36.87 -12.49 14.84
N GLY A 682 36.42 -12.07 13.66
CA GLY A 682 36.90 -12.61 12.39
C GLY A 682 35.80 -12.76 11.36
N THR A 683 35.79 -13.87 10.65
CA THR A 683 34.91 -14.12 9.52
C THR A 683 33.95 -15.29 9.82
N LEU A 684 32.67 -15.03 9.80
CA LEU A 684 31.64 -16.04 9.58
C LEU A 684 31.46 -16.25 8.07
N GLU A 685 31.55 -17.50 7.65
CA GLU A 685 31.29 -17.90 6.25
C GLU A 685 30.26 -19.02 6.23
N VAL A 686 29.33 -18.91 5.31
CA VAL A 686 28.34 -19.95 5.03
C VAL A 686 28.48 -20.42 3.61
N VAL A 687 28.58 -21.71 3.43
CA VAL A 687 28.55 -22.40 2.12
C VAL A 687 27.24 -23.16 2.02
N ALA A 688 26.38 -22.75 1.09
CA ALA A 688 25.13 -23.43 0.81
C ALA A 688 25.29 -24.50 -0.25
N TYR A 689 24.49 -25.57 -0.13
CA TYR A 689 24.56 -26.72 -1.02
C TYR A 689 23.19 -26.99 -1.64
N ASP A 690 23.21 -27.39 -2.93
CA ASP A 690 22.02 -27.82 -3.64
C ASP A 690 21.53 -29.22 -3.17
N ALA A 691 20.44 -29.69 -3.77
CA ALA A 691 19.85 -31.01 -3.46
C ALA A 691 20.77 -32.19 -3.79
N GLN A 692 21.78 -31.98 -4.64
CA GLN A 692 22.80 -32.97 -4.99
C GLN A 692 24.04 -32.88 -4.10
N GLY A 693 24.05 -31.97 -3.13
CA GLY A 693 25.15 -31.78 -2.18
C GLY A 693 26.36 -31.00 -2.77
N ARG A 694 26.20 -30.35 -3.92
CA ARG A 694 27.23 -29.51 -4.55
C ARG A 694 27.15 -28.09 -3.97
N GLU A 695 28.29 -27.43 -3.83
CA GLU A 695 28.31 -26.01 -3.46
C GLU A 695 27.53 -25.19 -4.49
N ALA A 696 26.59 -24.40 -4.00
CA ALA A 696 25.71 -23.58 -4.81
C ALA A 696 25.89 -22.07 -4.57
N ALA A 697 26.16 -21.68 -3.31
CA ALA A 697 26.35 -20.29 -2.96
C ALA A 697 27.28 -20.15 -1.76
N ARG A 698 27.89 -18.96 -1.62
CA ARG A 698 28.78 -18.64 -0.51
C ARG A 698 28.57 -17.20 -0.06
N ARG A 699 28.50 -16.97 1.26
CA ARG A 699 28.37 -15.66 1.86
C ARG A 699 29.25 -15.52 3.10
N GLN A 700 29.73 -14.29 3.31
CA GLN A 700 30.55 -13.96 4.48
C GLN A 700 29.99 -12.74 5.20
N VAL A 701 30.12 -12.74 6.53
CA VAL A 701 29.96 -11.60 7.43
C VAL A 701 31.21 -11.48 8.28
N ARG A 702 31.77 -10.28 8.39
CA ARG A 702 33.03 -10.06 9.07
C ARG A 702 32.88 -9.12 10.26
N THR A 703 33.68 -9.31 11.27
CA THR A 703 33.84 -8.33 12.35
C THR A 703 34.39 -7.04 11.76
N ALA A 704 33.57 -5.97 11.87
CA ALA A 704 33.94 -4.66 11.37
C ALA A 704 35.06 -4.02 12.24
N GLY A 705 35.91 -3.30 11.58
CA GLY A 705 36.90 -2.41 12.23
C GLY A 705 36.26 -1.07 12.60
N LYS A 706 37.10 -0.04 12.75
CA LYS A 706 36.66 1.33 13.01
C LYS A 706 35.96 1.89 11.77
N ALA A 707 34.83 2.61 11.97
CA ALA A 707 34.14 3.34 10.92
C ALA A 707 35.09 4.25 10.14
N HIS A 708 35.03 4.21 8.81
CA HIS A 708 36.02 4.83 7.93
C HIS A 708 35.41 5.66 6.81
N HIS A 709 34.40 5.15 6.10
CA HIS A 709 33.80 5.88 4.99
C HIS A 709 32.31 5.55 4.84
N ILE A 710 31.63 6.36 4.03
CA ILE A 710 30.21 6.26 3.75
C ILE A 710 30.04 5.67 2.35
N GLU A 711 29.23 4.63 2.23
CA GLU A 711 28.72 4.10 0.96
C GLU A 711 27.30 4.61 0.72
N VAL A 712 27.01 5.03 -0.50
CA VAL A 712 25.70 5.51 -0.94
C VAL A 712 25.29 4.72 -2.17
N VAL A 713 24.13 4.05 -2.11
CA VAL A 713 23.66 3.17 -3.20
C VAL A 713 22.20 3.47 -3.51
N PRO A 714 21.84 3.74 -4.79
CA PRO A 714 20.43 3.82 -5.18
C PRO A 714 19.70 2.50 -4.94
N SER A 715 18.45 2.58 -4.50
CA SER A 715 17.59 1.43 -4.21
C SER A 715 16.48 1.34 -5.23
N TYR A 716 16.44 0.27 -6.04
CA TYR A 716 15.41 -0.03 -7.06
C TYR A 716 15.15 1.14 -8.04
N CYS A 717 16.14 1.96 -8.32
CA CYS A 717 16.03 3.12 -9.19
C CYS A 717 17.34 3.36 -9.95
N ASP A 718 17.27 3.39 -11.28
CA ASP A 718 18.42 3.66 -12.16
C ASP A 718 18.34 5.05 -12.78
N MET A 719 17.18 5.69 -12.76
CA MET A 719 16.93 6.97 -13.41
C MET A 719 15.69 7.66 -12.81
N LEU A 720 15.73 8.97 -12.67
CA LEU A 720 14.61 9.82 -12.30
C LEU A 720 13.96 10.47 -13.54
N ARG A 721 12.67 10.75 -13.46
CA ARG A 721 11.91 11.53 -14.47
C ARG A 721 11.86 12.99 -14.04
N ALA A 722 12.08 13.90 -14.98
CA ALA A 722 12.06 15.35 -14.79
C ALA A 722 10.62 15.90 -14.70
N ASP A 723 9.80 15.36 -13.79
CA ASP A 723 8.38 15.71 -13.60
C ASP A 723 8.11 16.53 -12.33
N GLY A 724 9.14 16.77 -11.54
CA GLY A 724 9.04 17.48 -10.26
C GLY A 724 8.48 16.64 -9.10
N LYS A 725 8.20 15.35 -9.31
CA LYS A 725 7.53 14.46 -8.34
C LYS A 725 8.26 13.13 -8.12
N ASP A 726 8.98 12.65 -9.13
CA ASP A 726 9.64 11.34 -9.11
C ASP A 726 10.66 11.27 -7.99
N LEU A 727 10.75 10.11 -7.32
CA LEU A 727 11.58 9.90 -6.15
C LEU A 727 12.60 8.80 -6.39
N ALA A 728 13.80 8.99 -5.84
CA ALA A 728 14.81 7.96 -5.67
C ALA A 728 15.14 7.78 -4.20
N TYR A 729 15.29 6.53 -3.78
CA TYR A 729 15.71 6.12 -2.45
C TYR A 729 17.19 5.75 -2.51
N PHE A 730 17.98 6.28 -1.59
CA PHE A 730 19.41 5.96 -1.46
C PHE A 730 19.67 5.31 -0.12
N THR A 731 20.11 4.07 -0.14
CA THR A 731 20.65 3.40 1.05
C THR A 731 22.03 3.95 1.37
N VAL A 732 22.20 4.46 2.58
CA VAL A 732 23.47 4.97 3.12
C VAL A 732 23.99 3.99 4.16
N LYS A 733 25.26 3.61 4.05
CA LYS A 733 25.94 2.69 4.97
C LYS A 733 27.25 3.29 5.46
N VAL A 734 27.52 3.14 6.74
CA VAL A 734 28.82 3.47 7.31
C VAL A 734 29.62 2.18 7.44
N VAL A 735 30.76 2.14 6.79
CA VAL A 735 31.61 0.95 6.70
C VAL A 735 33.02 1.22 7.18
N ASP A 736 33.72 0.15 7.53
CA ASP A 736 35.16 0.20 7.87
C ASP A 736 36.02 0.34 6.60
N LYS A 737 37.35 0.31 6.77
CA LYS A 737 38.30 0.46 5.63
C LYS A 737 38.20 -0.67 4.59
N ASP A 738 37.67 -1.84 5.00
CA ASP A 738 37.56 -3.04 4.18
C ASP A 738 36.14 -3.23 3.61
N GLY A 739 35.23 -2.25 3.84
CA GLY A 739 33.84 -2.27 3.32
C GLY A 739 32.87 -3.08 4.20
N ASN A 740 33.23 -3.46 5.42
CA ASN A 740 32.31 -4.14 6.33
C ASN A 740 31.43 -3.12 7.04
N LEU A 741 30.12 -3.38 7.08
CA LEU A 741 29.16 -2.55 7.80
C LEU A 741 29.57 -2.40 9.28
N CYS A 742 29.52 -1.18 9.79
CA CYS A 742 29.76 -0.86 11.20
C CYS A 742 28.40 -0.83 11.95
N PRO A 743 27.90 -1.96 12.49
CA PRO A 743 26.52 -2.08 12.97
C PRO A 743 26.24 -1.31 14.28
N HIS A 744 27.29 -0.81 14.93
CA HIS A 744 27.18 0.01 16.15
C HIS A 744 27.43 1.51 15.88
N PHE A 745 27.50 1.91 14.60
CA PHE A 745 27.62 3.33 14.28
C PHE A 745 26.25 3.99 14.36
N ASP A 746 26.15 4.98 15.22
CA ASP A 746 24.97 5.79 15.53
C ASP A 746 25.20 7.30 15.36
N GLY A 747 26.31 7.69 14.71
CA GLY A 747 26.66 9.10 14.52
C GLY A 747 25.76 9.83 13.54
N GLU A 748 25.68 11.16 13.70
CA GLU A 748 24.92 12.03 12.81
C GLU A 748 25.55 12.11 11.41
N LEU A 749 24.71 12.01 10.38
CA LEU A 749 25.05 12.20 8.98
C LEU A 749 24.28 13.40 8.41
N SER A 750 24.87 14.14 7.50
CA SER A 750 24.27 15.28 6.80
C SER A 750 24.27 15.08 5.29
N PHE A 751 23.27 15.64 4.64
CA PHE A 751 22.92 15.38 3.24
C PHE A 751 22.91 16.65 2.43
N ASP A 752 23.61 16.63 1.28
CA ASP A 752 23.58 17.68 0.28
C ASP A 752 23.13 17.09 -1.07
N VAL A 753 22.12 17.69 -1.69
CA VAL A 753 21.58 17.25 -2.98
C VAL A 753 21.81 18.35 -4.01
N ALA A 754 22.48 17.99 -5.09
CA ALA A 754 22.81 18.91 -6.17
C ALA A 754 22.26 18.46 -7.53
N GLY A 755 22.22 19.40 -8.48
CA GLY A 755 21.78 19.14 -9.86
C GLY A 755 20.28 19.20 -10.05
N ALA A 756 19.73 18.28 -10.85
CA ALA A 756 18.31 18.26 -11.22
C ALA A 756 17.39 17.62 -10.16
N ALA A 757 17.74 17.72 -8.90
CA ALA A 757 16.98 17.14 -7.77
C ALA A 757 17.10 18.00 -6.52
N ARG A 758 16.30 17.65 -5.50
CA ARG A 758 16.33 18.25 -4.16
C ARG A 758 16.16 17.18 -3.09
N PHE A 759 16.63 17.45 -1.88
CA PHE A 759 16.35 16.63 -0.70
C PHE A 759 14.84 16.60 -0.44
N ARG A 760 14.31 15.41 -0.09
CA ARG A 760 12.88 15.24 0.22
C ARG A 760 12.66 14.75 1.64
N ALA A 761 13.31 13.68 2.04
CA ALA A 761 13.15 13.10 3.38
C ALA A 761 14.33 12.18 3.72
N VAL A 762 14.44 11.82 4.99
CA VAL A 762 15.39 10.84 5.53
C VAL A 762 14.71 10.02 6.62
N ALA A 763 15.06 8.74 6.74
CA ALA A 763 14.69 7.88 7.86
C ALA A 763 15.82 6.90 8.18
N ASN A 764 15.97 6.55 9.47
CA ASN A 764 16.95 5.57 9.93
C ASN A 764 16.36 4.22 10.31
N GLY A 765 15.02 4.14 10.48
CA GLY A 765 14.31 2.92 10.85
C GLY A 765 14.34 2.61 12.36
N ASP A 766 14.86 3.52 13.19
CA ASP A 766 14.78 3.40 14.64
C ASP A 766 13.37 3.80 15.12
N PRO A 767 12.59 2.90 15.73
CA PRO A 767 11.24 3.20 16.20
C PRO A 767 11.20 4.22 17.34
N THR A 768 12.35 4.52 17.95
CA THR A 768 12.49 5.47 19.09
C THR A 768 13.02 6.83 18.68
N SER A 769 13.45 7.01 17.43
CA SER A 769 14.04 8.27 16.96
C SER A 769 12.98 9.33 16.73
N LEU A 770 13.07 10.45 17.46
CA LEU A 770 12.18 11.62 17.31
C LEU A 770 12.74 12.66 16.33
N GLU A 771 13.76 12.33 15.56
CA GLU A 771 14.35 13.22 14.57
C GLU A 771 13.38 13.44 13.40
N LEU A 772 13.33 14.67 12.90
CA LEU A 772 12.35 15.06 11.88
C LEU A 772 12.79 14.62 10.49
N PHE A 773 11.94 13.92 9.78
CA PHE A 773 12.21 13.32 8.49
C PHE A 773 12.56 14.32 7.36
N HIS A 774 12.12 15.58 7.48
CA HIS A 774 12.31 16.60 6.44
C HIS A 774 13.59 17.43 6.60
N LEU A 775 14.39 17.18 7.65
CA LEU A 775 15.66 17.86 7.86
C LEU A 775 16.82 17.10 7.19
N PRO A 776 17.79 17.83 6.57
CA PRO A 776 18.85 17.19 5.80
C PRO A 776 20.00 16.67 6.69
N HIS A 777 19.68 16.12 7.84
CA HIS A 777 20.60 15.42 8.75
C HIS A 777 19.81 14.43 9.62
N MET A 778 20.45 13.35 10.04
CA MET A 778 19.87 12.34 10.93
C MET A 778 20.98 11.41 11.45
N HIS A 779 20.80 10.87 12.66
CA HIS A 779 21.67 9.82 13.19
C HIS A 779 21.43 8.50 12.46
N ALA A 780 22.48 7.76 12.19
CA ALA A 780 22.38 6.41 11.66
C ALA A 780 21.83 5.44 12.70
N PHE A 781 21.12 4.40 12.27
CA PHE A 781 20.67 3.30 13.12
C PHE A 781 21.23 1.98 12.58
N GLY A 782 21.99 1.26 13.41
CA GLY A 782 22.69 0.05 12.95
C GLY A 782 23.69 0.33 11.81
N GLY A 783 24.30 1.53 11.77
CA GLY A 783 25.21 1.97 10.72
C GLY A 783 24.54 2.32 9.39
N MET A 784 23.24 2.46 9.34
CA MET A 784 22.48 2.66 8.10
C MET A 784 21.38 3.72 8.25
N LEU A 785 20.97 4.30 7.12
CA LEU A 785 19.75 5.08 6.95
C LEU A 785 19.37 5.16 5.45
N THR A 786 18.19 5.70 5.15
CA THR A 786 17.76 5.96 3.78
C THR A 786 17.49 7.43 3.56
N VAL A 787 18.01 7.99 2.47
CA VAL A 787 17.72 9.35 2.00
C VAL A 787 16.83 9.28 0.78
N VAL A 788 15.74 10.05 0.79
CA VAL A 788 14.82 10.20 -0.33
C VAL A 788 15.10 11.51 -1.06
N VAL A 789 15.33 11.41 -2.35
CA VAL A 789 15.64 12.54 -3.24
C VAL A 789 14.53 12.69 -4.27
N GLN A 790 14.07 13.92 -4.49
CA GLN A 790 13.00 14.27 -5.43
C GLN A 790 13.55 14.98 -6.66
N ALA A 791 13.18 14.51 -7.87
CA ALA A 791 13.49 15.17 -9.10
C ALA A 791 12.88 16.58 -9.17
N THR A 792 13.56 17.50 -9.86
CA THR A 792 12.98 18.77 -10.32
C THR A 792 12.37 18.59 -11.72
N THR A 793 11.86 19.65 -12.32
CA THR A 793 11.42 19.67 -13.73
C THR A 793 12.58 19.82 -14.72
N GLY A 794 13.80 20.04 -14.22
CA GLY A 794 15.03 20.12 -15.02
C GLY A 794 15.63 18.76 -15.30
N GLN A 795 16.20 18.62 -16.51
CA GLN A 795 16.97 17.42 -16.89
C GLN A 795 18.44 17.55 -16.46
N GLY A 796 19.12 16.41 -16.33
CA GLY A 796 20.56 16.40 -15.99
C GLY A 796 20.91 15.25 -15.04
N THR A 797 21.66 15.55 -13.99
CA THR A 797 22.08 14.58 -12.98
C THR A 797 21.57 15.00 -11.61
N ALA A 798 21.06 14.06 -10.83
CA ALA A 798 20.77 14.19 -9.41
C ALA A 798 21.94 13.59 -8.63
N THR A 799 22.58 14.36 -7.77
CA THR A 799 23.73 13.89 -6.96
C THR A 799 23.42 14.07 -5.50
N LEU A 800 23.50 12.95 -4.73
CA LEU A 800 23.44 12.96 -3.27
C LEU A 800 24.86 12.82 -2.72
N ARG A 801 25.25 13.77 -1.87
CA ARG A 801 26.47 13.71 -1.04
C ARG A 801 26.11 13.54 0.42
N VAL A 802 26.82 12.65 1.09
CA VAL A 802 26.61 12.34 2.51
C VAL A 802 27.91 12.54 3.26
N LYS A 803 27.85 13.27 4.38
CA LYS A 803 28.97 13.59 5.25
C LYS A 803 28.73 13.12 6.66
N GLY A 804 29.80 12.71 7.34
CA GLY A 804 29.78 12.33 8.75
C GLY A 804 31.09 12.70 9.43
N LYS A 805 31.04 13.06 10.69
CA LYS A 805 32.23 13.46 11.45
C LYS A 805 33.25 12.34 11.51
N GLY A 806 34.44 12.58 10.99
CA GLY A 806 35.56 11.63 11.02
C GLY A 806 35.47 10.50 9.98
N LEU A 807 34.55 10.59 9.05
CA LEU A 807 34.37 9.67 7.93
C LEU A 807 34.82 10.30 6.61
N LYS A 808 35.18 9.49 5.62
CA LYS A 808 35.26 9.94 4.24
C LYS A 808 33.84 10.03 3.67
N ASP A 809 33.58 11.11 2.96
CA ASP A 809 32.28 11.39 2.34
C ASP A 809 31.88 10.29 1.34
N GLY A 810 30.56 10.02 1.27
CA GLY A 810 29.94 9.19 0.25
C GLY A 810 29.19 10.03 -0.78
N GLU A 811 29.15 9.55 -2.03
CA GLU A 811 28.41 10.20 -3.11
C GLU A 811 27.80 9.17 -4.06
N ALA A 812 26.58 9.43 -4.54
CA ALA A 812 25.97 8.69 -5.63
C ALA A 812 25.17 9.64 -6.54
N SER A 813 25.09 9.28 -7.81
CA SER A 813 24.38 10.08 -8.82
C SER A 813 23.45 9.23 -9.67
N LEU A 814 22.32 9.82 -10.07
CA LEU A 814 21.36 9.25 -11.01
C LEU A 814 21.07 10.22 -12.15
N PRO A 815 20.87 9.75 -13.38
CA PRO A 815 20.39 10.58 -14.47
C PRO A 815 18.94 11.02 -14.21
N VAL A 816 18.63 12.26 -14.62
CA VAL A 816 17.27 12.80 -14.62
C VAL A 816 16.88 13.07 -16.08
N ALA A 817 16.01 12.22 -16.62
CA ALA A 817 15.60 12.21 -18.01
C ALA A 817 14.24 12.90 -18.23
N PRO A 818 13.92 13.34 -19.47
CA PRO A 818 12.60 13.88 -19.79
C PRO A 818 11.50 12.88 -19.46
N THR A 819 10.35 13.41 -19.04
CA THR A 819 9.13 12.60 -18.97
C THR A 819 8.68 12.30 -20.41
N VAL A 820 8.85 11.07 -20.85
CA VAL A 820 8.26 10.62 -22.12
C VAL A 820 6.76 10.43 -21.86
N LEU A 821 5.94 11.27 -22.47
CA LEU A 821 4.49 11.06 -22.51
C LEU A 821 4.24 9.75 -23.28
N ARG A 822 3.89 8.69 -22.57
CA ARG A 822 3.42 7.43 -23.15
C ARG A 822 1.93 7.48 -23.39
#